data_96efc6f26e09197ed49dccc890f0d4a3
#
_entry.id   96efc6f26e09197ed49dccc890f0d4a3
#
_cell.length_a   1.000
_cell.length_b   1.000
_cell.length_c   1.000
_cell.angle_alpha   90.00
_cell.angle_beta   90.00
_cell.angle_gamma   90.00
#
_symmetry.space_group_name_H-M   'P 1'
#
loop_
_entity.id
_entity.type
_entity.pdbx_description
1 polymer ?
#
loop_
_entity_poly.entity_id
_entity_poly.type
_entity_poly.pdbx_seq_one_letter_code
_entity_poly.pdbx_strand_id
1 'polypeptide(L)'
;MRKIVIFAGTTEGRRLSEILADAGIAHTVCVATEYGEIVMREQTDAEAARTKEQPFVSLHRGRMDREQMEEFLRNEGYEIVVDATHPYARVVTENIQSAVNTLRTTERETQFPIYLRLEREISETPEAEDPVVSIRYFESNADCAKMLENTEGNILLTTGSKELATYCASGRLHDRLYVRILPGRESLELCMEQGIKGRQILALQGPFSTEMNAAILKQYDIRHMVTKNSGRTGGYQEKLEAAKMLGIPVYVIQPARKAWDTYSFAGICEKLEQLCDCKLSGQGSMEICLAGIGMGSKDGQTQEVQHAIETADILLGAERMIERYSAKIEKRPYYMTEQILPYLEQLQENGITAQKDPLRVTVLFSGDTGFYSGCRKLYVALQEAVAIGALNAEVRILPGISSVATLAARVGESYEDAAILSMHGKKLNRLSTTVESHEKVFLLTSGSEDIRKIGRSLAEAGLTDCEVTVGYQLSYPEESIRILTPGQCEEIAGEGLYTCLIRNPHWQPERLTHGRADICFLRDAKTPMTKEEVREVSICKLHLTQNAVVYDIGSGTGSVAIEIAGVPGRVQVYAIERKPEAVELLRKNRAHFHMDNIQIIEAPAPEGLEELPVPTHAFIGGSGGRLLDILQVLYRKNPHMRIVINAISMETIAELKEVLDTFPVEEEEILQMQVSRVKKLLSYHLPQTENPVWICSFTFRETGTDPMDNEKKTKQDAGETGNGKNGEV
;
A
#
# COMPACT_ATOMS: atom_id res chain seq x y z
N MET A 1 48.70 -4.60 10.02
CA MET A 1 47.26 -4.44 9.75
C MET A 1 47.12 -3.29 8.76
N ARG A 2 46.37 -3.45 7.67
CA ARG A 2 46.25 -2.41 6.65
C ARG A 2 45.44 -1.22 7.18
N LYS A 3 45.83 0.01 6.85
CA LYS A 3 45.10 1.20 7.24
C LYS A 3 43.92 1.42 6.33
N ILE A 4 42.73 1.51 6.93
CA ILE A 4 41.44 1.63 6.21
C ILE A 4 40.82 3.02 6.46
N VAL A 5 40.33 3.66 5.40
CA VAL A 5 39.49 4.85 5.50
C VAL A 5 38.16 4.63 4.79
N ILE A 6 37.07 5.05 5.45
CA ILE A 6 35.71 4.99 4.92
C ILE A 6 35.20 6.42 4.73
N PHE A 7 34.90 6.81 3.50
CA PHE A 7 34.17 8.04 3.23
C PHE A 7 32.68 7.77 3.40
N ALA A 8 32.16 8.05 4.59
CA ALA A 8 30.78 7.74 4.95
C ALA A 8 29.80 8.86 4.56
N GLY A 9 28.62 8.49 4.17
CA GLY A 9 27.52 9.41 3.82
C GLY A 9 26.20 8.68 3.74
N THR A 10 26.20 7.39 4.08
CA THR A 10 25.04 6.50 4.01
C THR A 10 24.95 5.64 5.27
N THR A 11 23.79 5.02 5.49
CA THR A 11 23.57 4.05 6.56
C THR A 11 24.52 2.84 6.42
N GLU A 12 24.76 2.40 5.19
CA GLU A 12 25.63 1.27 4.89
C GLU A 12 27.10 1.56 5.24
N GLY A 13 27.57 2.80 5.01
CA GLY A 13 28.91 3.22 5.40
C GLY A 13 29.11 3.23 6.91
N ARG A 14 28.09 3.63 7.65
CA ARG A 14 28.05 3.58 9.11
C ARG A 14 28.14 2.14 9.62
N ARG A 15 27.29 1.27 9.09
CA ARG A 15 27.26 -0.14 9.44
C ARG A 15 28.57 -0.87 9.14
N LEU A 16 29.20 -0.55 8.02
CA LEU A 16 30.52 -1.10 7.71
C LEU A 16 31.55 -0.72 8.77
N SER A 17 31.49 0.51 9.29
CA SER A 17 32.33 0.95 10.39
C SER A 17 32.06 0.15 11.68
N GLU A 18 30.81 -0.12 12.01
CA GLU A 18 30.41 -0.96 13.16
C GLU A 18 31.03 -2.36 13.07
N ILE A 19 30.88 -3.01 11.91
CA ILE A 19 31.41 -4.36 11.68
C ILE A 19 32.92 -4.41 11.81
N LEU A 20 33.63 -3.40 11.28
CA LEU A 20 35.08 -3.32 11.41
C LEU A 20 35.53 -3.10 12.87
N ALA A 21 34.78 -2.26 13.60
CA ALA A 21 35.04 -2.02 15.01
C ALA A 21 34.80 -3.28 15.87
N ASP A 22 33.70 -3.99 15.64
CA ASP A 22 33.37 -5.26 16.32
C ASP A 22 34.42 -6.35 16.02
N ALA A 23 35.00 -6.33 14.82
CA ALA A 23 36.10 -7.20 14.43
C ALA A 23 37.47 -6.75 15.00
N GLY A 24 37.55 -5.67 15.75
CA GLY A 24 38.78 -5.12 16.31
C GLY A 24 39.69 -4.48 15.26
N ILE A 25 39.16 -4.03 14.12
CA ILE A 25 39.89 -3.45 13.01
C ILE A 25 39.88 -1.93 13.11
N ALA A 26 41.05 -1.34 13.40
CA ALA A 26 41.19 0.10 13.45
C ALA A 26 41.00 0.74 12.07
N HIS A 27 40.11 1.74 11.98
CA HIS A 27 39.82 2.44 10.75
C HIS A 27 39.42 3.90 11.00
N THR A 28 39.46 4.72 9.92
CA THR A 28 39.08 6.11 9.98
C THR A 28 37.77 6.31 9.19
N VAL A 29 36.84 7.07 9.75
CA VAL A 29 35.60 7.45 9.06
C VAL A 29 35.60 8.93 8.76
N CYS A 30 35.46 9.29 7.49
CA CYS A 30 35.35 10.67 7.05
C CYS A 30 33.88 11.06 6.88
N VAL A 31 33.42 12.12 7.57
CA VAL A 31 32.06 12.67 7.50
C VAL A 31 32.09 14.14 7.08
N ALA A 32 31.24 14.50 6.13
CA ALA A 32 31.21 15.83 5.53
C ALA A 32 30.37 16.86 6.30
N THR A 33 29.52 16.44 7.26
CA THR A 33 28.53 17.28 7.94
C THR A 33 28.57 17.11 9.46
N GLU A 34 28.18 18.17 10.18
CA GLU A 34 28.05 18.16 11.64
C GLU A 34 27.04 17.09 12.14
N TYR A 35 25.97 16.89 11.40
CA TYR A 35 24.99 15.87 11.69
C TYR A 35 25.58 14.45 11.56
N GLY A 36 26.37 14.21 10.50
CA GLY A 36 27.09 12.91 10.35
C GLY A 36 28.04 12.65 11.51
N GLU A 37 28.69 13.70 12.02
CA GLU A 37 29.56 13.59 13.21
C GLU A 37 28.79 13.24 14.47
N ILE A 38 27.65 13.90 14.75
CA ILE A 38 26.82 13.61 15.95
C ILE A 38 26.39 12.16 15.97
N VAL A 39 25.87 11.66 14.84
CA VAL A 39 25.39 10.28 14.72
C VAL A 39 26.53 9.26 14.91
N MET A 40 27.74 9.55 14.42
CA MET A 40 28.89 8.66 14.59
C MET A 40 29.51 8.75 16.00
N ARG A 41 29.46 9.91 16.67
CA ARG A 41 29.94 10.06 18.05
C ARG A 41 29.07 9.31 19.06
N GLU A 42 27.75 9.35 18.92
CA GLU A 42 26.84 8.57 19.78
C GLU A 42 27.20 7.07 19.77
N GLN A 43 27.70 6.56 18.66
CA GLN A 43 28.15 5.18 18.52
C GLN A 43 29.52 4.94 19.14
N THR A 44 30.50 5.80 18.86
CA THR A 44 31.86 5.69 19.43
C THR A 44 31.85 5.80 20.97
N ASP A 45 30.96 6.63 21.52
CA ASP A 45 30.80 6.76 22.96
C ASP A 45 30.15 5.52 23.58
N ALA A 46 29.18 4.90 22.88
CA ALA A 46 28.57 3.64 23.29
C ALA A 46 29.53 2.47 23.26
N GLU A 47 30.43 2.43 22.26
CA GLU A 47 31.48 1.41 22.11
C GLU A 47 32.57 1.55 23.18
N ALA A 48 33.07 2.76 23.38
CA ALA A 48 34.05 3.05 24.46
C ALA A 48 33.52 2.70 25.85
N ALA A 49 32.19 2.84 26.07
CA ALA A 49 31.54 2.44 27.31
C ALA A 49 31.46 0.91 27.49
N ARG A 50 31.42 0.14 26.36
CA ARG A 50 31.34 -1.33 26.39
C ARG A 50 32.72 -1.98 26.56
N THR A 51 33.76 -1.49 25.90
CA THR A 51 35.06 -2.19 25.78
C THR A 51 36.15 -1.75 26.77
N LYS A 52 36.04 -0.58 27.39
CA LYS A 52 37.07 0.03 28.26
C LYS A 52 38.46 0.18 27.60
N GLU A 53 38.54 0.03 26.31
CA GLU A 53 39.75 0.16 25.47
C GLU A 53 39.64 1.38 24.56
N GLN A 54 40.75 1.73 23.88
CA GLN A 54 40.73 2.82 22.91
C GLN A 54 39.78 2.47 21.75
N PRO A 55 38.97 3.41 21.28
CA PRO A 55 38.04 3.14 20.19
C PRO A 55 38.78 2.77 18.89
N PHE A 56 38.30 1.73 18.20
CA PHE A 56 38.83 1.31 16.90
C PHE A 56 38.47 2.29 15.77
N VAL A 57 37.58 3.23 16.04
CA VAL A 57 37.08 4.21 15.07
C VAL A 57 37.68 5.58 15.31
N SER A 58 38.38 6.13 14.32
CA SER A 58 38.85 7.51 14.27
C SER A 58 37.95 8.33 13.37
N LEU A 59 37.46 9.50 13.84
CA LEU A 59 36.60 10.36 13.06
C LEU A 59 37.36 11.53 12.44
N HIS A 60 37.22 11.73 11.14
CA HIS A 60 37.70 12.92 10.42
C HIS A 60 36.52 13.74 9.92
N ARG A 61 36.39 15.00 10.36
CA ARG A 61 35.34 15.91 9.97
C ARG A 61 35.81 16.93 8.96
N GLY A 62 35.05 17.13 7.92
CA GLY A 62 35.24 18.23 6.98
C GLY A 62 35.02 17.81 5.54
N ARG A 63 34.76 18.80 4.68
CA ARG A 63 34.79 18.62 3.24
C ARG A 63 36.23 18.77 2.78
N MET A 64 36.67 17.85 1.95
CA MET A 64 37.95 17.90 1.30
C MET A 64 37.77 18.08 -0.20
N ASP A 65 38.54 18.98 -0.79
CA ASP A 65 38.72 19.02 -2.22
C ASP A 65 39.70 17.91 -2.67
N ARG A 66 39.98 17.83 -3.96
CA ARG A 66 40.85 16.80 -4.52
C ARG A 66 42.27 16.83 -3.92
N GLU A 67 42.86 18.01 -3.80
CA GLU A 67 44.25 18.18 -3.32
C GLU A 67 44.35 17.82 -1.84
N GLN A 68 43.40 18.27 -1.05
CA GLN A 68 43.30 17.93 0.37
C GLN A 68 43.06 16.44 0.60
N MET A 69 42.24 15.77 -0.25
CA MET A 69 42.08 14.30 -0.17
C MET A 69 43.37 13.56 -0.52
N GLU A 70 44.10 14.00 -1.54
CA GLU A 70 45.35 13.41 -1.93
C GLU A 70 46.38 13.56 -0.80
N GLU A 71 46.53 14.73 -0.21
CA GLU A 71 47.40 14.99 0.91
C GLU A 71 47.00 14.16 2.15
N PHE A 72 45.72 14.10 2.46
CA PHE A 72 45.20 13.31 3.57
C PHE A 72 45.47 11.81 3.40
N LEU A 73 45.20 11.24 2.24
CA LEU A 73 45.46 9.83 1.97
C LEU A 73 46.92 9.48 2.03
N ARG A 74 47.79 10.39 1.53
CA ARG A 74 49.26 10.22 1.52
C ARG A 74 49.84 10.32 2.94
N ASN A 75 49.49 11.38 3.68
CA ASN A 75 50.11 11.65 4.99
C ASN A 75 49.75 10.57 6.01
N GLU A 76 48.53 10.04 5.95
CA GLU A 76 48.08 8.98 6.85
C GLU A 76 48.46 7.57 6.37
N GLY A 77 48.81 7.41 5.09
CA GLY A 77 49.22 6.14 4.52
C GLY A 77 48.12 5.09 4.46
N TYR A 78 46.92 5.47 4.04
CA TYR A 78 45.81 4.54 3.88
C TYR A 78 46.04 3.58 2.72
N GLU A 79 45.85 2.28 2.97
CA GLU A 79 46.00 1.22 1.99
C GLU A 79 44.66 0.79 1.36
N ILE A 80 43.57 1.02 2.04
CA ILE A 80 42.23 0.70 1.57
C ILE A 80 41.33 1.94 1.74
N VAL A 81 40.69 2.34 0.65
CA VAL A 81 39.77 3.46 0.59
C VAL A 81 38.38 2.94 0.20
N VAL A 82 37.45 2.99 1.13
CA VAL A 82 36.06 2.60 0.89
C VAL A 82 35.23 3.86 0.67
N ASP A 83 34.66 3.97 -0.51
CA ASP A 83 33.71 5.04 -0.84
C ASP A 83 32.28 4.57 -0.61
N ALA A 84 31.74 4.88 0.57
CA ALA A 84 30.37 4.65 0.99
C ALA A 84 29.55 5.96 1.00
N THR A 85 29.90 6.91 0.12
CA THR A 85 29.16 8.16 -0.04
C THR A 85 27.86 7.93 -0.79
N HIS A 86 26.92 8.89 -0.65
CA HIS A 86 25.61 8.79 -1.31
C HIS A 86 25.77 8.68 -2.85
N PRO A 87 24.99 7.84 -3.55
CA PRO A 87 25.10 7.62 -5.01
C PRO A 87 25.07 8.89 -5.86
N TYR A 88 24.46 9.97 -5.33
CA TYR A 88 24.39 11.29 -5.99
C TYR A 88 25.47 12.28 -5.56
N ALA A 89 26.40 11.89 -4.72
CA ALA A 89 27.52 12.74 -4.29
C ALA A 89 28.68 12.68 -5.31
N ARG A 90 28.41 13.00 -6.59
CA ARG A 90 29.34 12.84 -7.73
C ARG A 90 30.70 13.50 -7.49
N VAL A 91 30.68 14.77 -7.08
CA VAL A 91 31.93 15.55 -6.87
C VAL A 91 32.85 14.88 -5.85
N VAL A 92 32.31 14.39 -4.75
CA VAL A 92 33.10 13.72 -3.70
C VAL A 92 33.68 12.41 -4.22
N THR A 93 32.86 11.58 -4.90
CA THR A 93 33.31 10.32 -5.51
C THR A 93 34.39 10.59 -6.56
N GLU A 94 34.23 11.58 -7.43
CA GLU A 94 35.23 11.96 -8.43
C GLU A 94 36.55 12.44 -7.78
N ASN A 95 36.47 13.22 -6.70
CA ASN A 95 37.62 13.67 -5.93
C ASN A 95 38.36 12.50 -5.29
N ILE A 96 37.64 11.55 -4.65
CA ILE A 96 38.23 10.36 -4.05
C ILE A 96 38.95 9.53 -5.13
N GLN A 97 38.29 9.25 -6.24
CA GLN A 97 38.85 8.47 -7.35
C GLN A 97 40.06 9.15 -7.95
N SER A 98 40.01 10.47 -8.15
CA SER A 98 41.11 11.25 -8.69
C SER A 98 42.31 11.25 -7.75
N ALA A 99 42.11 11.43 -6.44
CA ALA A 99 43.17 11.38 -5.44
C ALA A 99 43.84 10.00 -5.40
N VAL A 100 43.06 8.92 -5.37
CA VAL A 100 43.58 7.54 -5.42
C VAL A 100 44.37 7.28 -6.70
N ASN A 101 43.86 7.73 -7.87
CA ASN A 101 44.58 7.57 -9.14
C ASN A 101 45.91 8.35 -9.20
N THR A 102 45.94 9.57 -8.65
CA THR A 102 47.19 10.36 -8.59
C THR A 102 48.23 9.63 -7.76
N LEU A 103 47.85 9.09 -6.60
CA LEU A 103 48.76 8.32 -5.76
C LEU A 103 49.27 7.08 -6.46
N ARG A 104 48.46 6.40 -7.26
CA ARG A 104 48.85 5.24 -8.07
C ARG A 104 49.85 5.57 -9.16
N THR A 105 49.86 6.79 -9.70
CA THR A 105 50.69 7.18 -10.83
C THR A 105 52.00 7.85 -10.41
N THR A 106 52.06 8.49 -9.25
CA THR A 106 53.19 9.32 -8.79
C THR A 106 54.16 8.57 -7.90
N GLU A 107 53.78 7.51 -7.23
CA GLU A 107 54.63 6.77 -6.31
C GLU A 107 55.20 5.50 -6.98
N ARG A 108 56.51 5.37 -7.00
CA ARG A 108 57.25 4.20 -7.57
C ARG A 108 57.35 3.03 -6.58
N GLU A 109 56.79 3.11 -5.40
CA GLU A 109 56.86 2.11 -4.36
C GLU A 109 55.55 1.31 -4.18
N THR A 110 55.66 0.09 -3.78
CA THR A 110 54.87 -1.11 -3.93
C THR A 110 53.50 -1.19 -3.22
N GLN A 111 52.93 -0.12 -2.69
CA GLN A 111 51.63 -0.16 -2.02
C GLN A 111 50.74 1.04 -2.42
N PHE A 112 49.82 0.79 -3.33
CA PHE A 112 48.82 1.78 -3.74
C PHE A 112 47.52 1.56 -2.97
N PRO A 113 46.76 2.62 -2.62
CA PRO A 113 45.45 2.45 -2.00
C PRO A 113 44.49 1.72 -2.93
N ILE A 114 43.85 0.68 -2.39
CA ILE A 114 42.79 -0.07 -3.07
C ILE A 114 41.51 0.70 -2.91
N TYR A 115 40.88 1.09 -4.02
CA TYR A 115 39.58 1.77 -4.00
C TYR A 115 38.45 0.77 -4.14
N LEU A 116 37.49 0.82 -3.20
CA LEU A 116 36.31 0.00 -3.18
C LEU A 116 35.06 0.92 -3.13
N ARG A 117 34.19 0.81 -4.12
CA ARG A 117 32.91 1.57 -4.14
C ARG A 117 31.77 0.70 -3.68
N LEU A 118 31.11 1.11 -2.60
CA LEU A 118 29.87 0.50 -2.12
C LEU A 118 28.70 0.89 -3.02
N GLU A 119 28.07 -0.10 -3.66
CA GLU A 119 26.88 0.10 -4.46
C GLU A 119 25.64 -0.13 -3.61
N ARG A 120 24.74 0.84 -3.69
CA ARG A 120 23.40 0.71 -3.13
C ARG A 120 22.49 0.09 -4.19
N GLU A 121 21.71 -0.91 -3.82
CA GLU A 121 20.65 -1.43 -4.70
C GLU A 121 19.68 -0.30 -5.01
N ILE A 122 19.63 0.09 -6.26
CA ILE A 122 18.68 1.05 -6.80
C ILE A 122 17.49 0.22 -7.27
N SER A 123 16.29 0.54 -6.80
CA SER A 123 15.06 -0.12 -7.28
C SER A 123 15.06 -0.10 -8.80
N GLU A 124 14.90 -1.27 -9.42
CA GLU A 124 14.79 -1.37 -10.87
C GLU A 124 13.67 -0.44 -11.36
N THR A 125 13.96 0.29 -12.42
CA THR A 125 12.95 1.13 -13.09
C THR A 125 11.82 0.22 -13.58
N PRO A 126 10.56 0.46 -13.21
CA PRO A 126 9.46 -0.27 -13.82
C PRO A 126 9.50 -0.04 -15.35
N GLU A 127 9.62 -1.09 -16.13
CA GLU A 127 9.61 -1.03 -17.61
C GLU A 127 8.23 -0.70 -18.20
N ALA A 128 7.20 -0.54 -17.38
CA ALA A 128 5.85 -0.23 -17.82
C ALA A 128 5.45 1.19 -17.40
N GLU A 129 4.99 2.00 -18.36
CA GLU A 129 4.27 3.23 -18.07
C GLU A 129 3.05 2.91 -17.20
N ASP A 130 3.07 3.38 -15.94
CA ASP A 130 1.90 3.25 -15.05
C ASP A 130 0.81 4.19 -15.61
N PRO A 131 -0.36 3.68 -15.98
CA PRO A 131 -1.40 4.49 -16.61
C PRO A 131 -2.00 5.57 -15.69
N VAL A 132 -1.67 5.56 -14.40
CA VAL A 132 -2.26 6.44 -13.38
C VAL A 132 -1.39 7.66 -13.08
N VAL A 133 -0.04 7.56 -13.17
CA VAL A 133 0.87 8.68 -12.88
C VAL A 133 1.99 8.75 -13.90
N SER A 134 2.20 9.94 -14.49
CA SER A 134 3.31 10.18 -15.40
C SER A 134 4.62 10.28 -14.62
N ILE A 135 5.42 9.21 -14.64
CA ILE A 135 6.79 9.22 -14.12
C ILE A 135 7.75 9.52 -15.26
N ARG A 136 8.58 10.57 -15.10
CA ARG A 136 9.59 10.94 -16.11
C ARG A 136 10.98 10.90 -15.50
N TYR A 137 11.91 10.27 -16.20
CA TYR A 137 13.30 10.10 -15.75
C TYR A 137 14.22 11.10 -16.43
N PHE A 138 15.17 11.68 -15.66
CA PHE A 138 16.15 12.66 -16.13
C PHE A 138 17.55 12.26 -15.68
N GLU A 139 18.52 12.48 -16.56
CA GLU A 139 19.93 12.23 -16.24
C GLU A 139 20.56 13.39 -15.44
N SER A 140 19.97 14.58 -15.50
CA SER A 140 20.45 15.75 -14.77
C SER A 140 19.34 16.62 -14.18
N ASN A 141 19.66 17.32 -13.08
CA ASN A 141 18.78 18.34 -12.51
C ASN A 141 18.51 19.50 -13.49
N ALA A 142 19.48 19.83 -14.35
CA ALA A 142 19.37 20.91 -15.32
C ALA A 142 18.29 20.62 -16.40
N ASP A 143 18.26 19.39 -16.92
CA ASP A 143 17.25 18.99 -17.90
C ASP A 143 15.86 18.94 -17.29
N CYS A 144 15.76 18.48 -16.05
CA CYS A 144 14.52 18.49 -15.30
C CYS A 144 14.02 19.93 -15.05
N ALA A 145 14.88 20.84 -14.59
CA ALA A 145 14.54 22.23 -14.36
C ALA A 145 14.03 22.90 -15.66
N LYS A 146 14.74 22.71 -16.77
CA LYS A 146 14.34 23.26 -18.07
C LYS A 146 12.96 22.75 -18.54
N MET A 147 12.65 21.51 -18.27
CA MET A 147 11.34 20.95 -18.60
C MET A 147 10.24 21.54 -17.72
N LEU A 148 10.50 21.72 -16.41
CA LEU A 148 9.54 22.29 -15.45
C LEU A 148 9.20 23.75 -15.73
N GLU A 149 10.05 24.51 -16.43
CA GLU A 149 9.75 25.89 -16.86
C GLU A 149 8.52 26.00 -17.75
N ASN A 150 8.15 24.90 -18.44
CA ASN A 150 6.99 24.84 -19.31
C ASN A 150 5.74 24.26 -18.62
N THR A 151 5.77 24.14 -17.28
CA THR A 151 4.64 23.64 -16.47
C THR A 151 4.07 24.75 -15.59
N GLU A 152 2.86 24.55 -15.06
CA GLU A 152 2.21 25.45 -14.12
C GLU A 152 2.00 24.77 -12.76
N GLY A 153 1.80 25.54 -11.68
CA GLY A 153 1.56 25.04 -10.33
C GLY A 153 2.82 24.83 -9.49
N ASN A 154 2.66 24.51 -8.22
CA ASN A 154 3.75 24.39 -7.26
C ASN A 154 4.57 23.12 -7.46
N ILE A 155 5.86 23.19 -7.16
CA ILE A 155 6.84 22.14 -7.36
C ILE A 155 7.48 21.79 -6.02
N LEU A 156 7.43 20.52 -5.62
CA LEU A 156 8.16 20.03 -4.46
C LEU A 156 9.50 19.42 -4.90
N LEU A 157 10.60 20.04 -4.47
CA LEU A 157 11.94 19.49 -4.62
C LEU A 157 12.29 18.63 -3.39
N THR A 158 12.47 17.35 -3.58
CA THR A 158 12.97 16.44 -2.54
C THR A 158 14.42 16.02 -2.79
N THR A 159 15.11 16.75 -3.65
CA THR A 159 16.51 16.54 -4.04
C THR A 159 17.53 17.15 -3.05
N GLY A 160 17.04 17.92 -2.06
CA GLY A 160 17.85 18.63 -1.08
C GLY A 160 18.32 20.02 -1.54
N SER A 161 19.04 20.75 -0.68
CA SER A 161 19.43 22.15 -0.90
C SER A 161 20.57 22.34 -1.91
N LYS A 162 21.44 21.34 -2.11
CA LYS A 162 22.65 21.46 -2.94
C LYS A 162 22.39 21.68 -4.42
N GLU A 163 21.28 21.16 -4.92
CA GLU A 163 20.89 21.26 -6.34
C GLU A 163 19.95 22.45 -6.62
N LEU A 164 19.58 23.19 -5.57
CA LEU A 164 18.59 24.26 -5.63
C LEU A 164 18.96 25.36 -6.61
N ALA A 165 20.24 25.75 -6.68
CA ALA A 165 20.75 26.75 -7.59
C ALA A 165 20.40 26.46 -9.06
N THR A 166 20.40 25.17 -9.46
CA THR A 166 20.05 24.72 -10.80
C THR A 166 18.59 25.05 -11.15
N TYR A 167 17.67 24.88 -10.19
CA TYR A 167 16.24 25.18 -10.37
C TYR A 167 15.92 26.67 -10.27
N CYS A 168 16.77 27.45 -9.59
CA CYS A 168 16.60 28.90 -9.45
C CYS A 168 17.25 29.69 -10.57
N ALA A 169 18.14 29.10 -11.39
CA ALA A 169 18.98 29.78 -12.36
C ALA A 169 18.22 30.63 -13.38
N SER A 170 17.03 30.23 -13.81
CA SER A 170 16.22 30.98 -14.78
C SER A 170 15.29 32.03 -14.16
N GLY A 171 15.09 31.98 -12.84
CA GLY A 171 14.13 32.80 -12.12
C GLY A 171 12.64 32.39 -12.32
N ARG A 172 12.32 31.57 -13.33
CA ARG A 172 10.94 31.26 -13.70
C ARG A 172 10.25 30.29 -12.72
N LEU A 173 11.02 29.46 -12.04
CA LEU A 173 10.51 28.47 -11.11
C LEU A 173 10.46 28.97 -9.66
N HIS A 174 11.22 30.01 -9.35
CA HIS A 174 11.53 30.49 -7.99
C HIS A 174 10.29 30.58 -7.07
N ASP A 175 9.22 31.22 -7.51
CA ASP A 175 8.04 31.49 -6.69
C ASP A 175 7.16 30.24 -6.49
N ARG A 176 7.39 29.20 -7.29
CA ARG A 176 6.65 27.95 -7.30
C ARG A 176 7.38 26.81 -6.57
N LEU A 177 8.64 27.04 -6.16
CA LEU A 177 9.45 26.00 -5.52
C LEU A 177 9.13 25.86 -4.04
N TYR A 178 8.89 24.64 -3.62
CA TYR A 178 8.90 24.20 -2.23
C TYR A 178 10.04 23.21 -2.08
N VAL A 179 10.93 23.43 -1.10
CA VAL A 179 12.17 22.66 -1.01
C VAL A 179 12.23 21.91 0.31
N ARG A 180 12.30 20.60 0.23
CA ARG A 180 12.48 19.76 1.40
C ARG A 180 13.96 19.49 1.65
N ILE A 181 14.43 19.92 2.82
CA ILE A 181 15.83 19.89 3.23
C ILE A 181 15.99 19.24 4.61
N LEU A 182 17.19 18.79 4.93
CA LEU A 182 17.54 18.44 6.31
C LEU A 182 17.55 19.68 7.21
N PRO A 183 17.17 19.58 8.49
CA PRO A 183 17.13 20.69 9.44
C PRO A 183 18.55 21.08 9.92
N GLY A 184 19.41 21.48 9.00
CA GLY A 184 20.78 21.90 9.27
C GLY A 184 21.05 23.32 8.79
N ARG A 185 21.92 24.03 9.51
CA ARG A 185 22.27 25.43 9.23
C ARG A 185 22.74 25.64 7.77
N GLU A 186 23.62 24.81 7.27
CA GLU A 186 24.12 24.84 5.90
C GLU A 186 23.00 24.72 4.87
N SER A 187 22.05 23.82 5.08
CA SER A 187 20.93 23.63 4.15
C SER A 187 19.98 24.85 4.12
N LEU A 188 19.80 25.51 5.26
CA LEU A 188 19.03 26.74 5.35
C LEU A 188 19.73 27.91 4.68
N GLU A 189 21.05 28.07 4.91
CA GLU A 189 21.88 29.11 4.27
C GLU A 189 21.83 28.98 2.75
N LEU A 190 21.99 27.80 2.18
CA LEU A 190 21.86 27.54 0.75
C LEU A 190 20.48 27.95 0.18
N CYS A 191 19.41 27.68 0.93
CA CYS A 191 18.08 28.15 0.53
C CYS A 191 17.95 29.67 0.54
N MET A 192 18.48 30.32 1.57
CA MET A 192 18.44 31.77 1.70
C MET A 192 19.28 32.46 0.62
N GLU A 193 20.46 31.95 0.27
CA GLU A 193 21.30 32.44 -0.81
C GLU A 193 20.59 32.41 -2.16
N GLN A 194 19.75 31.43 -2.39
CA GLN A 194 18.93 31.35 -3.60
C GLN A 194 17.60 32.12 -3.50
N GLY A 195 17.40 32.89 -2.42
CA GLY A 195 16.19 33.69 -2.21
C GLY A 195 14.96 32.92 -1.75
N ILE A 196 15.05 31.61 -1.57
CA ILE A 196 13.95 30.76 -1.04
C ILE A 196 13.83 31.01 0.45
N LYS A 197 12.62 31.31 0.93
CA LYS A 197 12.39 31.67 2.33
C LYS A 197 10.94 31.36 2.80
N GLY A 198 10.74 31.43 4.12
CA GLY A 198 9.43 31.28 4.73
C GLY A 198 8.84 29.90 4.45
N ARG A 199 7.58 29.84 4.03
CA ARG A 199 6.82 28.59 3.81
C ARG A 199 7.34 27.71 2.68
N GLN A 200 8.23 28.24 1.85
CA GLN A 200 8.84 27.47 0.76
C GLN A 200 9.92 26.49 1.25
N ILE A 201 10.38 26.61 2.50
CA ILE A 201 11.40 25.75 3.08
C ILE A 201 10.74 24.75 4.04
N LEU A 202 10.86 23.47 3.72
CA LEU A 202 10.39 22.34 4.54
C LEU A 202 11.61 21.65 5.16
N ALA A 203 12.06 22.15 6.33
CA ALA A 203 13.21 21.62 7.06
C ALA A 203 12.75 20.41 7.91
N LEU A 204 12.78 19.22 7.32
CA LEU A 204 12.27 17.98 7.91
C LEU A 204 13.26 16.84 7.69
N GLN A 205 13.34 15.94 8.68
CA GLN A 205 14.16 14.73 8.62
C GLN A 205 13.29 13.51 8.34
N GLY A 206 13.60 12.76 7.27
CA GLY A 206 12.98 11.50 6.91
C GLY A 206 13.58 10.28 7.62
N PRO A 207 13.12 9.06 7.31
CA PRO A 207 12.16 8.74 6.23
C PRO A 207 10.71 9.13 6.59
N PHE A 208 9.87 9.35 5.55
CA PHE A 208 8.48 9.76 5.71
C PHE A 208 7.56 8.68 5.17
N SER A 209 6.46 8.41 5.87
CA SER A 209 5.40 7.52 5.39
C SER A 209 4.69 8.08 4.14
N THR A 210 3.93 7.24 3.45
CA THR A 210 3.09 7.62 2.30
C THR A 210 2.09 8.72 2.69
N GLU A 211 1.44 8.59 3.87
CA GLU A 211 0.47 9.56 4.38
C GLU A 211 1.12 10.92 4.64
N MET A 212 2.31 10.95 5.25
CA MET A 212 3.03 12.20 5.50
C MET A 212 3.47 12.88 4.20
N ASN A 213 3.94 12.11 3.21
CA ASN A 213 4.25 12.66 1.89
C ASN A 213 2.99 13.21 1.22
N ALA A 214 1.86 12.49 1.27
CA ALA A 214 0.59 12.95 0.70
C ALA A 214 0.08 14.21 1.39
N ALA A 215 0.19 14.30 2.73
CA ALA A 215 -0.18 15.49 3.49
C ALA A 215 0.65 16.72 3.08
N ILE A 216 1.96 16.56 2.87
CA ILE A 216 2.83 17.66 2.38
C ILE A 216 2.41 18.08 0.97
N LEU A 217 2.16 17.14 0.07
CA LEU A 217 1.74 17.44 -1.30
C LEU A 217 0.43 18.22 -1.34
N LYS A 218 -0.55 17.85 -0.53
CA LYS A 218 -1.82 18.55 -0.38
C LYS A 218 -1.66 19.93 0.27
N GLN A 219 -0.98 20.00 1.42
CA GLN A 219 -0.85 21.24 2.22
C GLN A 219 -0.24 22.41 1.44
N TYR A 220 0.66 22.12 0.51
CA TYR A 220 1.37 23.14 -0.27
C TYR A 220 0.87 23.22 -1.71
N ASP A 221 -0.27 22.63 -2.05
CA ASP A 221 -0.86 22.57 -3.40
C ASP A 221 0.20 22.21 -4.45
N ILE A 222 0.90 21.11 -4.21
CA ILE A 222 1.98 20.64 -5.08
C ILE A 222 1.38 19.98 -6.32
N ARG A 223 1.81 20.45 -7.50
CA ARG A 223 1.39 19.90 -8.79
C ARG A 223 2.48 19.09 -9.48
N HIS A 224 3.72 19.21 -9.01
CA HIS A 224 4.87 18.51 -9.58
C HIS A 224 5.82 18.10 -8.47
N MET A 225 6.29 16.85 -8.45
CA MET A 225 7.27 16.40 -7.48
C MET A 225 8.56 15.99 -8.17
N VAL A 226 9.68 16.53 -7.71
CA VAL A 226 11.02 16.12 -8.14
C VAL A 226 11.67 15.30 -7.02
N THR A 227 12.15 14.12 -7.36
CA THR A 227 12.82 13.23 -6.41
C THR A 227 14.06 12.57 -7.04
N LYS A 228 14.91 12.01 -6.18
CA LYS A 228 16.01 11.13 -6.60
C LYS A 228 15.59 9.68 -6.39
N ASN A 229 16.02 8.77 -7.25
CA ASN A 229 15.87 7.35 -7.00
C ASN A 229 16.89 6.93 -5.92
N SER A 230 16.52 7.16 -4.66
CA SER A 230 17.38 6.90 -3.50
C SER A 230 17.24 5.48 -2.92
N GLY A 231 16.54 4.59 -3.62
CA GLY A 231 16.21 3.26 -3.15
C GLY A 231 15.18 3.27 -2.00
N ARG A 232 14.87 2.08 -1.47
CA ARG A 232 13.85 1.88 -0.42
C ARG A 232 14.18 2.63 0.87
N THR A 233 15.42 2.57 1.34
CA THR A 233 15.86 3.28 2.55
C THR A 233 15.80 4.81 2.46
N GLY A 234 15.70 5.37 1.25
CA GLY A 234 15.52 6.81 1.01
C GLY A 234 14.08 7.27 0.94
N GLY A 235 13.10 6.41 1.23
CA GLY A 235 11.66 6.72 1.16
C GLY A 235 11.20 7.03 -0.27
N TYR A 236 11.80 6.38 -1.27
CA TYR A 236 11.47 6.61 -2.68
C TYR A 236 10.10 6.07 -3.03
N GLN A 237 9.79 4.85 -2.55
CA GLN A 237 8.52 4.18 -2.82
C GLN A 237 7.34 4.94 -2.21
N GLU A 238 7.47 5.39 -0.96
CA GLU A 238 6.43 6.14 -0.25
C GLU A 238 6.12 7.49 -0.92
N LYS A 239 7.14 8.11 -1.55
CA LYS A 239 6.95 9.32 -2.36
C LYS A 239 6.17 9.03 -3.64
N LEU A 240 6.50 7.94 -4.34
CA LEU A 240 5.78 7.52 -5.54
C LEU A 240 4.33 7.18 -5.25
N GLU A 241 4.07 6.42 -4.18
CA GLU A 241 2.73 6.06 -3.76
C GLU A 241 1.91 7.30 -3.37
N ALA A 242 2.48 8.24 -2.62
CA ALA A 242 1.81 9.48 -2.28
C ALA A 242 1.46 10.33 -3.52
N ALA A 243 2.38 10.42 -4.48
CA ALA A 243 2.13 11.12 -5.74
C ALA A 243 1.06 10.40 -6.57
N LYS A 244 1.08 9.06 -6.58
CA LYS A 244 0.09 8.22 -7.27
C LYS A 244 -1.31 8.41 -6.69
N MET A 245 -1.44 8.45 -5.36
CA MET A 245 -2.73 8.70 -4.69
C MET A 245 -3.35 10.04 -5.07
N LEU A 246 -2.52 11.02 -5.45
CA LEU A 246 -2.95 12.39 -5.75
C LEU A 246 -2.88 12.75 -7.24
N GLY A 247 -2.53 11.80 -8.12
CA GLY A 247 -2.39 12.05 -9.55
C GLY A 247 -1.27 13.05 -9.92
N ILE A 248 -0.25 13.23 -9.05
CA ILE A 248 0.81 14.22 -9.24
C ILE A 248 1.95 13.63 -10.07
N PRO A 249 2.36 14.23 -11.20
CA PRO A 249 3.49 13.78 -11.99
C PRO A 249 4.80 13.83 -11.20
N VAL A 250 5.62 12.78 -11.35
CA VAL A 250 6.90 12.64 -10.65
C VAL A 250 8.06 12.70 -11.65
N TYR A 251 9.05 13.51 -11.32
CA TYR A 251 10.26 13.73 -12.09
C TYR A 251 11.43 13.14 -11.31
N VAL A 252 12.00 12.05 -11.83
CA VAL A 252 13.01 11.26 -11.14
C VAL A 252 14.39 11.55 -11.71
N ILE A 253 15.29 12.05 -10.89
CA ILE A 253 16.69 12.20 -11.27
C ILE A 253 17.40 10.86 -11.07
N GLN A 254 17.99 10.33 -12.14
CA GLN A 254 18.75 9.07 -12.12
C GLN A 254 20.22 9.33 -11.77
N PRO A 255 20.90 8.38 -11.09
CA PRO A 255 22.35 8.46 -10.91
C PRO A 255 23.09 8.24 -12.25
N ALA A 256 24.24 8.86 -12.44
CA ALA A 256 25.05 8.65 -13.64
C ALA A 256 25.52 7.20 -13.77
N ARG A 257 25.46 6.61 -14.97
CA ARG A 257 26.03 5.30 -15.29
C ARG A 257 27.56 5.33 -15.08
N LYS A 258 28.14 4.22 -14.59
CA LYS A 258 29.46 4.16 -13.98
C LYS A 258 30.58 3.59 -14.88
N ALA A 259 31.83 4.02 -14.59
CA ALA A 259 33.06 3.51 -15.19
C ALA A 259 33.95 2.63 -14.24
N TRP A 260 33.45 2.29 -13.03
CA TRP A 260 34.26 1.60 -11.99
C TRP A 260 33.54 0.38 -11.43
N ASP A 261 34.31 -0.60 -10.98
CA ASP A 261 33.77 -1.75 -10.27
C ASP A 261 33.12 -1.32 -8.98
N THR A 262 31.86 -1.73 -8.81
CA THR A 262 31.07 -1.48 -7.63
C THR A 262 30.74 -2.80 -6.96
N TYR A 263 30.65 -2.78 -5.65
CA TYR A 263 30.40 -3.96 -4.83
C TYR A 263 29.14 -3.77 -4.01
N SER A 264 28.34 -4.82 -3.87
CA SER A 264 27.29 -4.88 -2.87
C SER A 264 27.88 -4.79 -1.46
N PHE A 265 27.06 -4.59 -0.44
CA PHE A 265 27.53 -4.55 0.94
C PHE A 265 28.28 -5.85 1.34
N ALA A 266 27.70 -7.00 1.01
CA ALA A 266 28.33 -8.30 1.23
C ALA A 266 29.65 -8.41 0.46
N GLY A 267 29.69 -7.99 -0.82
CA GLY A 267 30.91 -8.00 -1.62
C GLY A 267 32.02 -7.09 -1.09
N ILE A 268 31.69 -5.95 -0.44
CA ILE A 268 32.66 -5.11 0.27
C ILE A 268 33.24 -5.86 1.49
N CYS A 269 32.38 -6.51 2.29
CA CYS A 269 32.82 -7.29 3.45
C CYS A 269 33.77 -8.42 3.02
N GLU A 270 33.40 -9.21 2.01
CA GLU A 270 34.26 -10.27 1.45
C GLU A 270 35.60 -9.74 0.96
N LYS A 271 35.60 -8.59 0.28
CA LYS A 271 36.87 -7.95 -0.18
C LYS A 271 37.75 -7.49 0.99
N LEU A 272 37.14 -6.92 2.02
CA LEU A 272 37.85 -6.50 3.22
C LEU A 272 38.41 -7.70 3.98
N GLU A 273 37.68 -8.81 4.10
CA GLU A 273 38.18 -10.07 4.67
C GLU A 273 39.41 -10.59 3.94
N GLN A 274 39.34 -10.64 2.60
CA GLN A 274 40.45 -11.07 1.75
C GLN A 274 41.69 -10.14 1.88
N LEU A 275 41.44 -8.81 1.93
CA LEU A 275 42.54 -7.83 1.97
C LEU A 275 43.19 -7.71 3.34
N CYS A 276 42.43 -7.91 4.41
CA CYS A 276 42.89 -7.78 5.80
C CYS A 276 43.31 -9.12 6.43
N ASP A 277 43.14 -10.24 5.71
CA ASP A 277 43.35 -11.61 6.21
C ASP A 277 42.63 -11.82 7.58
N CYS A 278 41.41 -11.39 7.65
CA CYS A 278 40.55 -11.47 8.84
C CYS A 278 39.20 -11.99 8.46
N LYS A 279 38.49 -12.57 9.41
CA LYS A 279 37.03 -12.72 9.29
C LYS A 279 36.38 -11.50 9.94
N LEU A 280 35.52 -10.81 9.24
CA LEU A 280 34.68 -9.79 9.80
C LEU A 280 33.56 -10.51 10.60
N SER A 281 33.98 -11.08 11.74
CA SER A 281 33.17 -11.88 12.63
C SER A 281 32.20 -10.99 13.39
N GLY A 282 31.04 -10.90 12.90
CA GLY A 282 29.83 -10.29 13.45
C GLY A 282 28.61 -10.66 12.61
N GLN A 283 28.82 -11.13 11.41
CA GLN A 283 27.75 -11.51 10.50
C GLN A 283 28.06 -12.84 9.80
N GLY A 284 27.94 -13.94 10.55
CA GLY A 284 27.68 -15.21 9.90
C GLY A 284 26.43 -15.06 9.01
N SER A 285 26.40 -15.74 7.87
CA SER A 285 25.26 -15.71 6.96
C SER A 285 24.11 -16.56 7.49
N MET A 286 22.88 -16.19 7.14
CA MET A 286 21.71 -17.03 7.35
C MET A 286 21.15 -17.53 6.00
N GLU A 287 20.78 -18.79 5.96
CA GLU A 287 19.90 -19.33 4.92
C GLU A 287 18.48 -19.40 5.47
N ILE A 288 17.59 -18.51 5.05
CA ILE A 288 16.22 -18.46 5.51
C ILE A 288 15.30 -19.11 4.46
N CYS A 289 14.67 -20.19 4.83
CA CYS A 289 13.73 -20.90 3.97
C CYS A 289 12.30 -20.69 4.43
N LEU A 290 11.44 -20.12 3.60
CA LEU A 290 10.00 -19.99 3.83
C LEU A 290 9.31 -21.16 3.18
N ALA A 291 8.90 -22.17 3.96
CA ALA A 291 8.49 -23.46 3.47
C ALA A 291 6.99 -23.73 3.66
N GLY A 292 6.28 -24.03 2.57
CA GLY A 292 4.90 -24.53 2.57
C GLY A 292 4.87 -26.01 2.90
N ILE A 293 4.37 -26.38 4.07
CA ILE A 293 4.36 -27.77 4.53
C ILE A 293 3.11 -28.56 4.09
N GLY A 294 2.33 -28.00 3.17
CA GLY A 294 1.06 -28.61 2.77
C GLY A 294 0.09 -28.71 3.94
N MET A 295 -0.71 -29.77 3.93
CA MET A 295 -1.68 -30.02 5.01
C MET A 295 -1.06 -30.66 6.25
N GLY A 296 0.26 -30.89 6.23
CA GLY A 296 1.02 -31.29 7.41
C GLY A 296 1.50 -32.72 7.41
N SER A 297 1.04 -33.65 6.55
CA SER A 297 1.67 -34.97 6.42
C SER A 297 3.03 -34.85 5.72
N LYS A 298 3.98 -35.75 6.09
CA LYS A 298 5.27 -35.81 5.40
C LYS A 298 5.12 -36.17 3.92
N ASP A 299 4.17 -37.05 3.61
CA ASP A 299 3.93 -37.53 2.24
C ASP A 299 3.39 -36.45 1.31
N GLY A 300 2.79 -35.40 1.88
CA GLY A 300 2.31 -34.23 1.12
C GLY A 300 3.33 -33.08 1.00
N GLN A 301 4.55 -33.26 1.52
CA GLN A 301 5.61 -32.26 1.40
C GLN A 301 6.50 -32.54 0.19
N THR A 302 6.95 -31.48 -0.48
CA THR A 302 7.96 -31.65 -1.52
C THR A 302 9.29 -32.11 -0.92
N GLN A 303 10.12 -32.77 -1.71
CA GLN A 303 11.46 -33.21 -1.24
C GLN A 303 12.32 -32.03 -0.79
N GLU A 304 12.20 -30.89 -1.46
CA GLU A 304 12.93 -29.67 -1.08
C GLU A 304 12.50 -29.16 0.30
N VAL A 305 11.21 -29.16 0.59
CA VAL A 305 10.67 -28.77 1.90
C VAL A 305 11.13 -29.75 3.00
N GLN A 306 11.09 -31.05 2.73
CA GLN A 306 11.58 -32.06 3.68
C GLN A 306 13.09 -31.84 3.97
N HIS A 307 13.89 -31.63 2.93
CA HIS A 307 15.31 -31.37 3.07
C HIS A 307 15.58 -30.08 3.85
N ALA A 308 14.88 -28.99 3.55
CA ALA A 308 15.01 -27.74 4.28
C ALA A 308 14.68 -27.88 5.77
N ILE A 309 13.68 -28.70 6.13
CA ILE A 309 13.33 -28.99 7.53
C ILE A 309 14.38 -29.85 8.21
N GLU A 310 14.86 -30.91 7.54
CA GLU A 310 15.83 -31.85 8.11
C GLU A 310 17.22 -31.22 8.34
N THR A 311 17.58 -30.24 7.50
CA THR A 311 18.86 -29.52 7.59
C THR A 311 18.77 -28.22 8.38
N ALA A 312 17.58 -27.82 8.84
CA ALA A 312 17.39 -26.61 9.62
C ALA A 312 18.08 -26.71 10.99
N ASP A 313 18.71 -25.63 11.40
CA ASP A 313 19.19 -25.42 12.77
C ASP A 313 18.05 -24.93 13.67
N ILE A 314 17.17 -24.07 13.10
CA ILE A 314 16.03 -23.47 13.78
C ILE A 314 14.77 -23.63 12.92
N LEU A 315 13.70 -24.10 13.56
CA LEU A 315 12.35 -24.13 12.99
C LEU A 315 11.46 -23.08 13.63
N LEU A 316 10.85 -22.25 12.80
CA LEU A 316 9.86 -21.26 13.17
C LEU A 316 8.50 -21.62 12.59
N GLY A 317 7.43 -21.36 13.32
CA GLY A 317 6.06 -21.64 12.86
C GLY A 317 5.09 -21.77 14.01
N ALA A 318 3.81 -21.98 13.73
CA ALA A 318 2.84 -22.25 14.78
C ALA A 318 3.19 -23.55 15.52
N GLU A 319 3.00 -23.56 16.84
CA GLU A 319 3.39 -24.65 17.75
C GLU A 319 3.00 -26.04 17.21
N ARG A 320 1.73 -26.21 16.80
CA ARG A 320 1.22 -27.45 16.20
C ARG A 320 1.99 -27.93 14.95
N MET A 321 2.67 -27.02 14.24
CA MET A 321 3.42 -27.36 13.04
C MET A 321 4.84 -27.80 13.36
N ILE A 322 5.50 -27.15 14.32
CA ILE A 322 6.91 -27.40 14.66
C ILE A 322 7.10 -28.56 15.63
N GLU A 323 6.12 -28.86 16.50
CA GLU A 323 6.22 -29.93 17.52
C GLU A 323 6.51 -31.31 16.95
N ARG A 324 5.96 -31.62 15.77
CA ARG A 324 6.06 -32.95 15.12
C ARG A 324 7.45 -33.33 14.61
N TYR A 325 8.34 -32.34 14.51
CA TYR A 325 9.71 -32.58 13.99
C TYR A 325 10.68 -32.94 15.11
N SER A 326 11.90 -33.32 14.73
CA SER A 326 12.92 -33.80 15.67
C SER A 326 13.19 -32.84 16.82
N ALA A 327 13.33 -33.35 18.05
CA ALA A 327 13.71 -32.56 19.21
C ALA A 327 15.17 -32.03 19.15
N LYS A 328 15.97 -32.52 18.18
CA LYS A 328 17.33 -32.03 17.96
C LYS A 328 17.40 -30.67 17.29
N ILE A 329 16.32 -30.23 16.63
CA ILE A 329 16.22 -28.95 15.95
C ILE A 329 15.65 -27.94 16.95
N GLU A 330 16.27 -26.76 17.05
CA GLU A 330 15.74 -25.68 17.87
C GLU A 330 14.38 -25.23 17.32
N LYS A 331 13.38 -25.04 18.17
CA LYS A 331 12.02 -24.70 17.79
C LYS A 331 11.57 -23.44 18.50
N ARG A 332 10.95 -22.50 17.75
CA ARG A 332 10.32 -21.32 18.33
C ARG A 332 8.92 -21.16 17.74
N PRO A 333 7.88 -20.95 18.57
CA PRO A 333 6.51 -20.85 18.10
C PRO A 333 6.20 -19.45 17.54
N TYR A 334 7.08 -18.95 16.68
CA TYR A 334 6.94 -17.65 16.01
C TYR A 334 6.39 -17.85 14.60
N TYR A 335 5.24 -17.24 14.31
CA TYR A 335 4.56 -17.37 13.03
C TYR A 335 4.09 -16.03 12.42
N MET A 336 4.21 -14.92 13.17
CA MET A 336 3.93 -13.58 12.69
C MET A 336 5.23 -12.85 12.33
N THR A 337 5.17 -11.99 11.31
CA THR A 337 6.32 -11.17 10.87
C THR A 337 6.92 -10.38 12.03
N GLU A 338 6.06 -9.82 12.89
CA GLU A 338 6.41 -9.00 14.06
C GLU A 338 7.16 -9.79 15.16
N GLN A 339 7.10 -11.10 15.11
CA GLN A 339 7.83 -11.99 16.03
C GLN A 339 9.12 -12.52 15.38
N ILE A 340 9.03 -12.89 14.10
CA ILE A 340 10.12 -13.56 13.36
C ILE A 340 11.25 -12.58 13.08
N LEU A 341 10.96 -11.41 12.52
CA LEU A 341 11.98 -10.47 12.08
C LEU A 341 12.88 -10.00 13.25
N PRO A 342 12.34 -9.50 14.37
CA PRO A 342 13.19 -9.11 15.51
C PRO A 342 13.99 -10.26 16.11
N TYR A 343 13.45 -11.49 16.07
CA TYR A 343 14.17 -12.66 16.55
C TYR A 343 15.40 -12.98 15.66
N LEU A 344 15.26 -12.89 14.34
CA LEU A 344 16.36 -13.12 13.40
C LEU A 344 17.44 -12.03 13.53
N GLU A 345 17.04 -10.78 13.68
CA GLU A 345 17.95 -9.66 13.94
C GLU A 345 18.74 -9.89 15.24
N GLN A 346 18.06 -10.31 16.30
CA GLN A 346 18.71 -10.64 17.59
C GLN A 346 19.69 -11.82 17.47
N LEU A 347 19.39 -12.84 16.67
CA LEU A 347 20.33 -13.95 16.43
C LEU A 347 21.61 -13.45 15.77
N GLN A 348 21.50 -12.51 14.87
CA GLN A 348 22.65 -11.92 14.18
C GLN A 348 23.45 -11.01 15.12
N GLU A 349 22.79 -10.13 15.87
CA GLU A 349 23.42 -9.24 16.87
C GLU A 349 24.17 -10.01 17.96
N ASN A 350 23.62 -11.14 18.41
CA ASN A 350 24.25 -12.00 19.42
C ASN A 350 25.40 -12.87 18.87
N GLY A 351 25.75 -12.75 17.59
CA GLY A 351 26.83 -13.51 16.98
C GLY A 351 26.58 -15.02 16.85
N ILE A 352 25.33 -15.47 17.01
CA ILE A 352 24.98 -16.90 16.90
C ILE A 352 25.20 -17.38 15.46
N THR A 353 24.97 -16.52 14.47
CA THR A 353 25.24 -16.75 13.05
C THR A 353 26.72 -17.01 12.77
N ALA A 354 27.63 -16.44 13.55
CA ALA A 354 29.06 -16.67 13.40
C ALA A 354 29.53 -18.05 13.92
N GLN A 355 28.74 -18.70 14.79
CA GLN A 355 29.03 -20.05 15.31
C GLN A 355 28.60 -21.16 14.33
N LYS A 356 27.63 -20.86 13.47
CA LYS A 356 27.17 -21.74 12.39
C LYS A 356 27.01 -20.89 11.12
N ASP A 357 27.86 -21.07 10.17
CA ASP A 357 27.87 -20.30 8.91
C ASP A 357 27.72 -21.26 7.70
N PRO A 358 26.58 -21.24 6.98
CA PRO A 358 25.38 -20.44 7.26
C PRO A 358 24.48 -21.04 8.35
N LEU A 359 23.84 -20.19 9.17
CA LEU A 359 22.76 -20.58 10.07
C LEU A 359 21.49 -20.86 9.26
N ARG A 360 20.97 -22.08 9.29
CA ARG A 360 19.78 -22.46 8.51
C ARG A 360 18.52 -22.31 9.33
N VAL A 361 17.68 -21.37 8.92
CA VAL A 361 16.39 -21.09 9.55
C VAL A 361 15.27 -21.45 8.58
N THR A 362 14.37 -22.36 8.99
CA THR A 362 13.20 -22.71 8.18
C THR A 362 11.91 -22.25 8.88
N VAL A 363 11.13 -21.40 8.18
CA VAL A 363 9.84 -20.89 8.63
C VAL A 363 8.74 -21.69 7.96
N LEU A 364 7.86 -22.29 8.75
CA LEU A 364 6.82 -23.19 8.27
C LEU A 364 5.50 -22.45 8.07
N PHE A 365 4.90 -22.65 6.90
CA PHE A 365 3.56 -22.16 6.56
C PHE A 365 2.64 -23.34 6.25
N SER A 366 1.41 -23.29 6.75
CA SER A 366 0.37 -24.27 6.42
C SER A 366 -0.08 -24.09 4.97
N GLY A 367 -0.27 -25.17 4.24
CA GLY A 367 -0.67 -25.14 2.84
C GLY A 367 0.46 -24.71 1.92
N ASP A 368 0.14 -23.85 0.97
CA ASP A 368 1.04 -23.27 -0.01
C ASP A 368 1.47 -21.84 0.40
N THR A 369 2.73 -21.52 0.20
CA THR A 369 3.31 -20.22 0.51
C THR A 369 2.75 -19.07 -0.32
N GLY A 370 2.30 -19.36 -1.55
CA GLY A 370 1.74 -18.37 -2.49
C GLY A 370 0.20 -18.24 -2.39
N PHE A 371 -0.47 -19.06 -1.58
CA PHE A 371 -1.92 -19.17 -1.59
C PHE A 371 -2.54 -18.78 -0.25
N TYR A 372 -3.08 -17.56 -0.14
CA TYR A 372 -3.67 -17.00 1.09
C TYR A 372 -2.78 -17.13 2.34
N SER A 373 -1.48 -17.04 2.16
CA SER A 373 -0.46 -17.22 3.18
C SER A 373 0.12 -15.89 3.68
N GLY A 374 0.55 -15.85 4.93
CA GLY A 374 1.35 -14.74 5.48
C GLY A 374 2.80 -14.68 4.95
N CYS A 375 3.21 -15.64 4.14
CA CYS A 375 4.57 -15.76 3.62
C CYS A 375 5.04 -14.52 2.86
N ARG A 376 4.19 -13.94 2.00
CA ARG A 376 4.54 -12.74 1.22
C ARG A 376 4.90 -11.56 2.12
N LYS A 377 4.13 -11.34 3.20
CA LYS A 377 4.40 -10.24 4.15
C LYS A 377 5.77 -10.40 4.80
N LEU A 378 6.07 -11.61 5.27
CA LEU A 378 7.36 -11.93 5.87
C LEU A 378 8.49 -11.83 4.85
N TYR A 379 8.31 -12.36 3.64
CA TYR A 379 9.32 -12.31 2.58
C TYR A 379 9.71 -10.86 2.25
N VAL A 380 8.73 -9.97 2.07
CA VAL A 380 9.00 -8.54 1.81
C VAL A 380 9.79 -7.91 2.96
N ALA A 381 9.38 -8.16 4.21
CA ALA A 381 10.08 -7.62 5.38
C ALA A 381 11.53 -8.15 5.50
N LEU A 382 11.75 -9.43 5.20
CA LEU A 382 13.09 -10.02 5.18
C LEU A 382 13.96 -9.43 4.07
N GLN A 383 13.42 -9.26 2.86
CA GLN A 383 14.14 -8.62 1.76
C GLN A 383 14.51 -7.16 2.09
N GLU A 384 13.63 -6.45 2.77
CA GLU A 384 13.91 -5.09 3.25
C GLU A 384 15.02 -5.09 4.29
N ALA A 385 14.99 -6.01 5.26
CA ALA A 385 16.01 -6.13 6.29
C ALA A 385 17.40 -6.50 5.68
N VAL A 386 17.41 -7.37 4.67
CA VAL A 386 18.64 -7.70 3.92
C VAL A 386 19.14 -6.49 3.13
N ALA A 387 18.25 -5.78 2.44
CA ALA A 387 18.61 -4.63 1.61
C ALA A 387 19.20 -3.46 2.42
N ILE A 388 18.69 -3.22 3.64
CA ILE A 388 19.25 -2.21 4.55
C ILE A 388 20.45 -2.75 5.34
N GLY A 389 20.78 -4.04 5.13
CA GLY A 389 21.86 -4.72 5.80
C GLY A 389 21.55 -5.06 7.28
N ALA A 390 20.30 -4.99 7.75
CA ALA A 390 19.93 -5.43 9.10
C ALA A 390 20.05 -6.96 9.25
N LEU A 391 19.94 -7.70 8.16
CA LEU A 391 20.20 -9.12 8.11
C LEU A 391 21.23 -9.44 6.99
N ASN A 392 22.17 -10.35 7.28
CA ASN A 392 23.00 -10.99 6.27
C ASN A 392 22.40 -12.36 5.97
N ALA A 393 21.45 -12.41 5.03
CA ALA A 393 20.69 -13.62 4.78
C ALA A 393 20.36 -13.80 3.30
N GLU A 394 20.37 -15.07 2.86
CA GLU A 394 19.74 -15.51 1.62
C GLU A 394 18.33 -16.02 1.96
N VAL A 395 17.29 -15.50 1.29
CA VAL A 395 15.91 -15.86 1.55
C VAL A 395 15.32 -16.56 0.32
N ARG A 396 14.83 -17.79 0.52
CA ARG A 396 14.15 -18.56 -0.52
C ARG A 396 12.77 -19.00 -0.09
N ILE A 397 11.86 -19.17 -1.06
CA ILE A 397 10.50 -19.64 -0.84
C ILE A 397 10.34 -21.01 -1.48
N LEU A 398 9.80 -21.97 -0.73
CA LEU A 398 9.44 -23.29 -1.21
C LEU A 398 7.92 -23.45 -1.20
N PRO A 399 7.31 -23.92 -2.31
CA PRO A 399 5.87 -24.10 -2.39
C PRO A 399 5.41 -25.32 -1.55
N GLY A 400 4.11 -25.31 -1.24
CA GLY A 400 3.44 -26.46 -0.62
C GLY A 400 2.14 -26.78 -1.34
N ILE A 401 1.47 -27.85 -0.96
CA ILE A 401 0.16 -28.22 -1.50
C ILE A 401 -0.93 -27.50 -0.70
N SER A 402 -1.75 -26.69 -1.37
CA SER A 402 -2.86 -25.99 -0.71
C SER A 402 -3.97 -26.93 -0.26
N SER A 403 -4.78 -26.52 0.72
CA SER A 403 -5.95 -27.27 1.16
C SER A 403 -6.99 -27.43 0.04
N VAL A 404 -7.09 -26.45 -0.86
CA VAL A 404 -7.97 -26.55 -2.04
C VAL A 404 -7.50 -27.66 -2.96
N ALA A 405 -6.22 -27.68 -3.32
CA ALA A 405 -5.67 -28.74 -4.17
C ALA A 405 -5.80 -30.12 -3.53
N THR A 406 -5.59 -30.21 -2.21
CA THR A 406 -5.74 -31.46 -1.47
C THR A 406 -7.18 -31.96 -1.48
N LEU A 407 -8.16 -31.09 -1.15
CA LEU A 407 -9.57 -31.44 -1.16
C LEU A 407 -10.02 -31.84 -2.58
N ALA A 408 -9.67 -31.04 -3.58
CA ALA A 408 -10.00 -31.31 -4.98
C ALA A 408 -9.52 -32.70 -5.42
N ALA A 409 -8.26 -33.04 -5.12
CA ALA A 409 -7.72 -34.38 -5.42
C ALA A 409 -8.45 -35.51 -4.67
N ARG A 410 -8.86 -35.32 -3.40
CA ARG A 410 -9.59 -36.29 -2.61
C ARG A 410 -10.99 -36.57 -3.14
N VAL A 411 -11.65 -35.58 -3.73
CA VAL A 411 -13.01 -35.68 -4.26
C VAL A 411 -13.06 -35.90 -5.76
N GLY A 412 -11.90 -35.93 -6.43
CA GLY A 412 -11.79 -36.14 -7.89
C GLY A 412 -12.25 -34.95 -8.72
N GLU A 413 -12.11 -33.75 -8.21
CA GLU A 413 -12.55 -32.52 -8.88
C GLU A 413 -11.38 -31.67 -9.40
N SER A 414 -11.65 -30.91 -10.46
CA SER A 414 -10.82 -29.80 -10.93
C SER A 414 -11.18 -28.51 -10.20
N TYR A 415 -10.21 -27.62 -9.98
CA TYR A 415 -10.44 -26.29 -9.39
C TYR A 415 -10.04 -25.14 -10.30
N GLU A 416 -9.64 -25.41 -11.54
CA GLU A 416 -9.25 -24.38 -12.52
C GLU A 416 -10.43 -23.51 -12.97
N ASP A 417 -11.64 -24.09 -12.97
CA ASP A 417 -12.91 -23.47 -13.34
C ASP A 417 -13.77 -23.09 -12.11
N ALA A 418 -13.22 -23.25 -10.91
CA ALA A 418 -13.92 -22.95 -9.66
C ALA A 418 -13.65 -21.53 -9.17
N ALA A 419 -14.64 -20.92 -8.53
CA ALA A 419 -14.37 -19.75 -7.71
C ALA A 419 -13.70 -20.17 -6.40
N ILE A 420 -12.71 -19.36 -5.95
CA ILE A 420 -12.00 -19.62 -4.69
C ILE A 420 -12.19 -18.44 -3.76
N LEU A 421 -12.76 -18.68 -2.58
CA LEU A 421 -13.02 -17.68 -1.57
C LEU A 421 -12.27 -18.02 -0.27
N SER A 422 -12.02 -17.02 0.56
CA SER A 422 -11.38 -17.20 1.87
C SER A 422 -12.14 -16.44 2.95
N MET A 423 -12.45 -17.14 4.04
CA MET A 423 -13.03 -16.59 5.26
C MET A 423 -11.98 -16.21 6.32
N HIS A 424 -10.68 -16.48 6.07
CA HIS A 424 -9.62 -16.16 7.04
C HIS A 424 -9.53 -14.67 7.31
N GLY A 425 -9.99 -14.24 8.50
CA GLY A 425 -9.88 -12.86 8.97
C GLY A 425 -10.71 -11.83 8.20
N LYS A 426 -11.64 -12.26 7.34
CA LYS A 426 -12.50 -11.38 6.53
C LYS A 426 -13.96 -11.77 6.63
N LYS A 427 -14.87 -10.78 6.65
CA LYS A 427 -16.29 -11.05 6.39
C LYS A 427 -16.43 -11.48 4.93
N LEU A 428 -17.11 -12.58 4.71
CA LEU A 428 -17.40 -13.07 3.37
C LEU A 428 -18.55 -12.24 2.81
N ASN A 429 -18.25 -11.39 1.85
CA ASN A 429 -19.26 -10.67 1.08
C ASN A 429 -19.47 -11.42 -0.24
N ARG A 430 -20.73 -11.60 -0.67
CA ARG A 430 -21.12 -12.22 -1.94
C ARG A 430 -20.94 -13.75 -2.00
N LEU A 431 -21.02 -14.47 -0.88
CA LEU A 431 -21.00 -15.95 -0.92
C LEU A 431 -22.14 -16.50 -1.79
N SER A 432 -23.38 -16.13 -1.48
CA SER A 432 -24.56 -16.62 -2.16
C SER A 432 -24.57 -16.32 -3.64
N THR A 433 -24.26 -15.05 -4.03
CA THR A 433 -24.16 -14.66 -5.45
C THR A 433 -23.01 -15.35 -6.19
N THR A 434 -21.89 -15.63 -5.50
CA THR A 434 -20.80 -16.40 -6.11
C THR A 434 -21.22 -17.86 -6.34
N VAL A 435 -21.91 -18.47 -5.38
CA VAL A 435 -22.42 -19.85 -5.52
C VAL A 435 -23.50 -19.93 -6.61
N GLU A 436 -24.35 -18.92 -6.75
CA GLU A 436 -25.32 -18.86 -7.84
C GLU A 436 -24.70 -18.83 -9.22
N SER A 437 -23.56 -18.14 -9.34
CA SER A 437 -22.90 -17.91 -10.63
C SER A 437 -21.83 -18.92 -11.00
N HIS A 438 -21.48 -19.85 -10.11
CA HIS A 438 -20.43 -20.85 -10.33
C HIS A 438 -20.92 -22.25 -9.96
N GLU A 439 -20.60 -23.22 -10.81
CA GLU A 439 -20.86 -24.63 -10.52
C GLU A 439 -20.11 -25.08 -9.26
N LYS A 440 -18.87 -24.63 -9.12
CA LYS A 440 -17.95 -25.02 -8.03
C LYS A 440 -17.38 -23.80 -7.31
N VAL A 441 -17.44 -23.82 -5.98
CA VAL A 441 -16.86 -22.76 -5.14
C VAL A 441 -16.06 -23.41 -4.00
N PHE A 442 -14.75 -23.21 -4.01
CA PHE A 442 -13.90 -23.64 -2.88
C PHE A 442 -13.79 -22.54 -1.83
N LEU A 443 -13.85 -22.93 -0.56
CA LEU A 443 -13.70 -22.00 0.56
C LEU A 443 -12.61 -22.45 1.52
N LEU A 444 -11.73 -21.50 1.85
CA LEU A 444 -10.80 -21.58 2.96
C LEU A 444 -11.52 -21.07 4.21
N THR A 445 -11.59 -21.87 5.25
CA THR A 445 -12.32 -21.58 6.49
C THR A 445 -11.40 -21.59 7.69
N SER A 446 -11.77 -20.85 8.75
CA SER A 446 -11.00 -20.78 10.00
C SER A 446 -11.41 -21.83 11.03
N GLY A 447 -12.53 -22.51 10.84
CA GLY A 447 -13.05 -23.51 11.78
C GLY A 447 -14.48 -23.93 11.49
N SER A 448 -15.06 -24.73 12.40
CA SER A 448 -16.43 -25.26 12.28
C SER A 448 -17.51 -24.17 12.21
N GLU A 449 -17.31 -23.04 12.89
CA GLU A 449 -18.28 -21.94 12.85
C GLU A 449 -18.44 -21.34 11.46
N ASP A 450 -17.37 -21.30 10.67
CA ASP A 450 -17.45 -20.83 9.29
C ASP A 450 -18.27 -21.78 8.42
N ILE A 451 -18.16 -23.11 8.63
CA ILE A 451 -19.00 -24.11 7.93
C ILE A 451 -20.47 -23.90 8.25
N ARG A 452 -20.81 -23.65 9.54
CA ARG A 452 -22.20 -23.37 9.95
C ARG A 452 -22.71 -22.07 9.31
N LYS A 453 -21.88 -21.01 9.27
CA LYS A 453 -22.24 -19.74 8.61
C LYS A 453 -22.49 -19.92 7.12
N ILE A 454 -21.66 -20.72 6.44
CA ILE A 454 -21.85 -21.10 5.03
C ILE A 454 -23.23 -21.75 4.86
N GLY A 455 -23.51 -22.77 5.65
CA GLY A 455 -24.81 -23.49 5.57
C GLY A 455 -26.01 -22.58 5.78
N ARG A 456 -25.96 -21.69 6.80
CA ARG A 456 -27.01 -20.70 7.05
C ARG A 456 -27.19 -19.73 5.89
N SER A 457 -26.10 -19.18 5.38
CA SER A 457 -26.13 -18.24 4.26
C SER A 457 -26.74 -18.86 3.00
N LEU A 458 -26.37 -20.10 2.67
CA LEU A 458 -26.95 -20.84 1.55
C LEU A 458 -28.45 -21.14 1.75
N ALA A 459 -28.84 -21.55 2.96
CA ALA A 459 -30.24 -21.84 3.29
C ALA A 459 -31.10 -20.57 3.23
N GLU A 460 -30.63 -19.45 3.78
CA GLU A 460 -31.29 -18.15 3.72
C GLU A 460 -31.43 -17.64 2.29
N ALA A 461 -30.48 -17.95 1.42
CA ALA A 461 -30.51 -17.64 0.00
C ALA A 461 -31.40 -18.64 -0.83
N GLY A 462 -31.99 -19.65 -0.21
CA GLY A 462 -32.77 -20.65 -0.91
C GLY A 462 -31.95 -21.63 -1.75
N LEU A 463 -30.62 -21.65 -1.59
CA LEU A 463 -29.70 -22.55 -2.28
C LEU A 463 -29.60 -23.90 -1.56
N THR A 464 -30.76 -24.50 -1.27
CA THR A 464 -30.89 -25.71 -0.45
C THR A 464 -30.44 -26.98 -1.18
N ASP A 465 -30.43 -26.97 -2.49
CA ASP A 465 -30.03 -28.11 -3.34
C ASP A 465 -28.50 -28.18 -3.57
N CYS A 466 -27.76 -27.21 -3.03
CA CYS A 466 -26.30 -27.25 -3.09
C CYS A 466 -25.73 -28.38 -2.25
N GLU A 467 -24.66 -29.00 -2.74
CA GLU A 467 -23.85 -29.95 -1.98
C GLU A 467 -22.68 -29.22 -1.35
N VAL A 468 -22.49 -29.38 -0.05
CA VAL A 468 -21.34 -28.83 0.70
C VAL A 468 -20.43 -29.98 1.12
N THR A 469 -19.36 -30.17 0.37
CA THR A 469 -18.33 -31.15 0.71
C THR A 469 -17.35 -30.51 1.69
N VAL A 470 -17.30 -31.06 2.90
CA VAL A 470 -16.45 -30.55 3.99
C VAL A 470 -15.29 -31.51 4.22
N GLY A 471 -14.08 -31.05 3.97
CA GLY A 471 -12.84 -31.72 4.33
C GLY A 471 -12.38 -31.24 5.72
N TYR A 472 -12.24 -32.19 6.64
CA TYR A 472 -11.75 -31.96 7.99
C TYR A 472 -10.39 -32.60 8.17
N GLN A 473 -9.44 -31.86 8.77
CA GLN A 473 -8.09 -32.35 9.11
C GLN A 473 -7.41 -33.08 7.93
N LEU A 474 -7.50 -32.52 6.71
CA LEU A 474 -6.93 -33.16 5.53
C LEU A 474 -5.46 -33.50 5.74
N SER A 475 -5.07 -34.72 5.39
CA SER A 475 -3.72 -35.28 5.56
C SER A 475 -3.29 -35.57 7.02
N TYR A 476 -4.20 -35.41 7.98
CA TYR A 476 -3.98 -35.84 9.37
C TYR A 476 -4.63 -37.22 9.60
N PRO A 477 -4.29 -37.92 10.68
CA PRO A 477 -4.92 -39.26 11.00
C PRO A 477 -6.44 -39.19 11.15
N GLU A 478 -6.96 -38.00 11.55
CA GLU A 478 -8.39 -37.75 11.74
C GLU A 478 -9.07 -37.25 10.46
N GLU A 479 -8.41 -37.35 9.30
CA GLU A 479 -8.97 -36.91 8.02
C GLU A 479 -10.36 -37.49 7.80
N SER A 480 -11.32 -36.64 7.53
CA SER A 480 -12.65 -37.04 7.12
C SER A 480 -13.22 -36.09 6.07
N ILE A 481 -13.99 -36.64 5.15
CA ILE A 481 -14.69 -35.90 4.12
C ILE A 481 -16.18 -36.24 4.22
N ARG A 482 -17.01 -35.21 4.35
CA ARG A 482 -18.45 -35.32 4.45
C ARG A 482 -19.13 -34.50 3.37
N ILE A 483 -20.13 -35.04 2.72
CA ILE A 483 -21.02 -34.33 1.80
C ILE A 483 -22.30 -34.03 2.56
N LEU A 484 -22.66 -32.74 2.63
CA LEU A 484 -23.76 -32.24 3.46
C LEU A 484 -24.67 -31.35 2.60
N THR A 485 -25.93 -31.28 2.98
CA THR A 485 -26.80 -30.19 2.54
C THR A 485 -26.50 -28.93 3.36
N PRO A 486 -26.89 -27.73 2.89
CA PRO A 486 -26.72 -26.49 3.66
C PRO A 486 -27.28 -26.57 5.09
N GLY A 487 -28.45 -27.21 5.28
CA GLY A 487 -29.06 -27.39 6.61
C GLY A 487 -28.26 -28.31 7.54
N GLN A 488 -27.59 -29.33 6.99
CA GLN A 488 -26.78 -30.24 7.78
C GLN A 488 -25.43 -29.63 8.22
N CYS A 489 -25.01 -28.50 7.65
CA CYS A 489 -23.78 -27.82 8.08
C CYS A 489 -23.85 -27.37 9.55
N GLU A 490 -25.02 -27.17 10.11
CA GLU A 490 -25.20 -26.85 11.55
C GLU A 490 -24.73 -28.00 12.48
N GLU A 491 -24.67 -29.21 11.99
CA GLU A 491 -24.20 -30.38 12.77
C GLU A 491 -22.68 -30.43 12.90
N ILE A 492 -21.95 -29.62 12.14
CA ILE A 492 -20.49 -29.57 12.19
C ILE A 492 -20.04 -28.95 13.50
N ALA A 493 -19.33 -29.74 14.30
CA ALA A 493 -18.78 -29.37 15.60
C ALA A 493 -17.31 -29.80 15.69
N GLY A 494 -16.59 -29.20 16.60
CA GLY A 494 -15.19 -29.53 16.89
C GLY A 494 -14.23 -28.45 16.39
N GLU A 495 -13.07 -28.38 17.07
CA GLU A 495 -11.95 -27.56 16.67
C GLU A 495 -11.12 -28.29 15.62
N GLY A 496 -10.58 -27.56 14.67
CA GLY A 496 -9.71 -28.14 13.65
C GLY A 496 -9.67 -27.33 12.36
N LEU A 497 -8.98 -27.89 11.39
CA LEU A 497 -8.82 -27.29 10.07
C LEU A 497 -9.92 -27.80 9.14
N TYR A 498 -10.64 -26.88 8.56
CA TYR A 498 -11.71 -27.17 7.62
C TYR A 498 -11.45 -26.50 6.28
N THR A 499 -11.83 -27.16 5.21
CA THR A 499 -11.87 -26.63 3.85
C THR A 499 -13.13 -27.18 3.21
N CYS A 500 -13.86 -26.38 2.44
CA CYS A 500 -15.04 -26.90 1.79
C CYS A 500 -15.09 -26.59 0.29
N LEU A 501 -15.82 -27.44 -0.42
CA LEU A 501 -16.24 -27.26 -1.80
C LEU A 501 -17.78 -27.22 -1.81
N ILE A 502 -18.33 -26.15 -2.34
CA ILE A 502 -19.77 -26.04 -2.63
C ILE A 502 -19.97 -26.35 -4.10
N ARG A 503 -20.91 -27.26 -4.39
CA ARG A 503 -21.35 -27.53 -5.75
C ARG A 503 -22.80 -27.10 -5.90
N ASN A 504 -23.05 -26.23 -6.86
CA ASN A 504 -24.40 -25.79 -7.20
C ASN A 504 -24.85 -26.42 -8.54
N PRO A 505 -25.81 -27.38 -8.52
CA PRO A 505 -26.28 -28.01 -9.74
C PRO A 505 -27.13 -27.09 -10.63
N HIS A 506 -27.59 -25.96 -10.08
CA HIS A 506 -28.47 -24.98 -10.73
C HIS A 506 -27.82 -23.63 -10.99
N TRP A 507 -26.48 -23.59 -11.04
CA TRP A 507 -25.75 -22.34 -11.28
C TRP A 507 -26.16 -21.67 -12.59
N GLN A 508 -26.09 -20.34 -12.60
CA GLN A 508 -26.34 -19.54 -13.78
C GLN A 508 -25.14 -18.59 -14.03
N PRO A 509 -24.72 -18.39 -15.28
CA PRO A 509 -23.58 -17.52 -15.54
C PRO A 509 -23.84 -16.09 -15.03
N GLU A 510 -22.82 -15.49 -14.38
CA GLU A 510 -22.89 -14.14 -13.86
C GLU A 510 -23.18 -13.15 -15.00
N ARG A 511 -24.13 -12.23 -14.76
CA ARG A 511 -24.35 -11.13 -15.70
C ARG A 511 -23.17 -10.16 -15.62
N LEU A 512 -22.56 -9.87 -16.77
CA LEU A 512 -21.46 -8.90 -16.86
C LEU A 512 -21.96 -7.45 -16.86
N THR A 513 -23.24 -7.24 -17.12
CA THR A 513 -23.87 -5.92 -17.16
C THR A 513 -24.97 -5.81 -16.10
N HIS A 514 -25.13 -4.65 -15.50
CA HIS A 514 -26.31 -4.30 -14.73
C HIS A 514 -27.52 -4.14 -15.68
N GLY A 515 -28.72 -3.85 -15.17
CA GLY A 515 -29.92 -3.69 -15.98
C GLY A 515 -30.94 -4.81 -15.77
N ARG A 516 -31.27 -5.05 -14.51
CA ARG A 516 -32.41 -5.91 -14.18
C ARG A 516 -33.69 -5.22 -14.53
N ALA A 517 -34.58 -5.90 -15.27
CA ALA A 517 -35.88 -5.36 -15.59
C ALA A 517 -36.69 -5.06 -14.33
N ASP A 518 -37.50 -3.99 -14.36
CA ASP A 518 -38.32 -3.57 -13.23
C ASP A 518 -39.23 -4.68 -12.70
N ILE A 519 -39.65 -5.62 -13.55
CA ILE A 519 -40.54 -6.73 -13.17
C ILE A 519 -39.83 -7.75 -12.25
N CYS A 520 -38.50 -7.78 -12.23
CA CYS A 520 -37.71 -8.69 -11.38
C CYS A 520 -37.77 -8.28 -9.90
N PHE A 521 -38.12 -7.02 -9.60
CA PHE A 521 -38.15 -6.50 -8.23
C PHE A 521 -39.55 -6.70 -7.61
N LEU A 522 -39.55 -7.10 -6.35
CA LEU A 522 -40.77 -7.06 -5.54
C LEU A 522 -41.18 -5.60 -5.31
N ARG A 523 -42.46 -5.28 -5.56
CA ARG A 523 -42.98 -3.90 -5.53
C ARG A 523 -44.30 -3.87 -4.81
N ASP A 524 -44.60 -2.73 -4.20
CA ASP A 524 -45.95 -2.35 -3.77
C ASP A 524 -46.41 -1.04 -4.47
N ALA A 525 -47.63 -0.62 -4.21
CA ALA A 525 -48.16 0.57 -4.84
C ALA A 525 -47.69 1.89 -4.20
N LYS A 526 -47.03 1.83 -3.03
CA LYS A 526 -46.70 3.01 -2.20
C LYS A 526 -45.24 3.36 -2.21
N THR A 527 -44.36 2.36 -2.41
CA THR A 527 -42.88 2.55 -2.37
C THR A 527 -42.35 2.91 -3.76
N PRO A 528 -41.77 4.10 -3.94
CA PRO A 528 -41.17 4.49 -5.21
C PRO A 528 -40.02 3.56 -5.58
N MET A 529 -39.83 3.34 -6.88
CA MET A 529 -38.71 2.58 -7.43
C MET A 529 -38.11 3.34 -8.61
N THR A 530 -36.83 3.53 -8.58
CA THR A 530 -36.07 4.06 -9.73
C THR A 530 -36.19 3.10 -10.90
N LYS A 531 -36.68 3.58 -12.04
CA LYS A 531 -36.92 2.77 -13.23
C LYS A 531 -35.66 2.30 -13.88
N GLU A 532 -35.73 1.18 -14.59
CA GLU A 532 -34.60 0.49 -15.19
C GLU A 532 -33.63 1.43 -15.91
N GLU A 533 -34.09 2.21 -16.88
CA GLU A 533 -33.27 3.08 -17.70
C GLU A 533 -32.61 4.21 -16.88
N VAL A 534 -33.35 4.79 -15.94
CA VAL A 534 -32.83 5.83 -15.03
C VAL A 534 -31.82 5.22 -14.08
N ARG A 535 -32.09 4.02 -13.57
CA ARG A 535 -31.19 3.28 -12.68
C ARG A 535 -29.86 2.97 -13.37
N GLU A 536 -29.91 2.48 -14.63
CA GLU A 536 -28.76 2.21 -15.46
C GLU A 536 -27.84 3.43 -15.62
N VAL A 537 -28.44 4.55 -16.06
CA VAL A 537 -27.67 5.78 -16.28
C VAL A 537 -27.10 6.30 -14.96
N SER A 538 -27.87 6.26 -13.87
CA SER A 538 -27.40 6.69 -12.55
C SER A 538 -26.18 5.87 -12.07
N ILE A 539 -26.21 4.54 -12.26
CA ILE A 539 -25.11 3.66 -11.88
C ILE A 539 -23.88 3.90 -12.75
N CYS A 540 -24.05 4.10 -14.07
CA CYS A 540 -22.95 4.49 -14.95
C CYS A 540 -22.27 5.78 -14.50
N LYS A 541 -23.04 6.78 -14.03
CA LYS A 541 -22.52 8.08 -13.57
C LYS A 541 -21.80 8.01 -12.21
N LEU A 542 -22.01 6.94 -11.44
CA LEU A 542 -21.25 6.71 -10.21
C LEU A 542 -19.78 6.38 -10.46
N HIS A 543 -19.40 5.86 -11.64
CA HIS A 543 -18.03 5.45 -11.96
C HIS A 543 -17.44 4.51 -10.89
N LEU A 544 -18.16 3.46 -10.51
CA LEU A 544 -17.80 2.54 -9.43
C LEU A 544 -16.44 1.89 -9.63
N THR A 545 -15.68 1.77 -8.54
CA THR A 545 -14.39 1.08 -8.51
C THR A 545 -14.48 -0.27 -7.78
N GLN A 546 -13.49 -1.14 -7.96
CA GLN A 546 -13.51 -2.52 -7.42
C GLN A 546 -13.77 -2.66 -5.91
N ASN A 547 -13.36 -1.68 -5.10
CA ASN A 547 -13.50 -1.69 -3.65
C ASN A 547 -14.43 -0.58 -3.16
N ALA A 548 -15.43 -0.20 -3.98
CA ALA A 548 -16.32 0.90 -3.64
C ALA A 548 -17.14 0.62 -2.37
N VAL A 549 -17.19 1.62 -1.50
CA VAL A 549 -18.14 1.73 -0.40
C VAL A 549 -19.20 2.73 -0.81
N VAL A 550 -20.43 2.27 -1.00
CA VAL A 550 -21.49 3.06 -1.60
C VAL A 550 -22.65 3.28 -0.61
N TYR A 551 -23.08 4.52 -0.47
CA TYR A 551 -24.31 4.83 0.23
C TYR A 551 -25.46 5.00 -0.78
N ASP A 552 -26.54 4.24 -0.61
CA ASP A 552 -27.82 4.41 -1.32
C ASP A 552 -28.81 5.09 -0.38
N ILE A 553 -28.99 6.39 -0.52
CA ILE A 553 -29.79 7.22 0.37
C ILE A 553 -31.19 7.44 -0.20
N GLY A 554 -32.21 7.08 0.58
CA GLY A 554 -33.57 6.99 0.13
C GLY A 554 -33.80 5.76 -0.77
N SER A 555 -33.32 4.62 -0.32
CA SER A 555 -33.20 3.39 -1.09
C SER A 555 -34.53 2.82 -1.59
N GLY A 556 -35.64 3.12 -0.92
CA GLY A 556 -36.97 2.69 -1.31
C GLY A 556 -37.08 1.17 -1.43
N THR A 557 -37.37 0.67 -2.64
CA THR A 557 -37.41 -0.78 -2.91
C THR A 557 -36.04 -1.46 -2.88
N GLY A 558 -34.93 -0.70 -2.82
CA GLY A 558 -33.56 -1.18 -2.91
C GLY A 558 -33.07 -1.47 -4.33
N SER A 559 -33.83 -1.02 -5.35
CA SER A 559 -33.48 -1.38 -6.74
C SER A 559 -32.09 -0.89 -7.17
N VAL A 560 -31.69 0.32 -6.74
CA VAL A 560 -30.35 0.86 -7.02
C VAL A 560 -29.29 0.15 -6.19
N ALA A 561 -29.53 -0.04 -4.89
CA ALA A 561 -28.62 -0.78 -4.00
C ALA A 561 -28.33 -2.19 -4.54
N ILE A 562 -29.34 -2.91 -5.03
CA ILE A 562 -29.20 -4.28 -5.57
C ILE A 562 -28.39 -4.28 -6.84
N GLU A 563 -28.62 -3.36 -7.77
CA GLU A 563 -27.81 -3.28 -9.00
C GLU A 563 -26.35 -2.93 -8.70
N ILE A 564 -26.11 -1.97 -7.80
CA ILE A 564 -24.76 -1.61 -7.35
C ILE A 564 -24.07 -2.81 -6.69
N ALA A 565 -24.79 -3.52 -5.81
CA ALA A 565 -24.26 -4.68 -5.12
C ALA A 565 -23.93 -5.84 -6.09
N GLY A 566 -24.66 -5.95 -7.20
CA GLY A 566 -24.47 -6.94 -8.24
C GLY A 566 -23.33 -6.65 -9.22
N VAL A 567 -22.74 -5.46 -9.22
CA VAL A 567 -21.61 -5.13 -10.09
C VAL A 567 -20.39 -6.01 -9.72
N PRO A 568 -19.65 -6.56 -10.69
CA PRO A 568 -18.43 -7.31 -10.40
C PRO A 568 -17.43 -6.49 -9.59
N GLY A 569 -16.91 -7.05 -8.50
CA GLY A 569 -15.99 -6.37 -7.61
C GLY A 569 -16.27 -6.63 -6.12
N ARG A 570 -15.53 -5.96 -5.25
CA ARG A 570 -15.71 -6.02 -3.78
C ARG A 570 -16.51 -4.83 -3.28
N VAL A 571 -17.62 -4.54 -3.94
CA VAL A 571 -18.48 -3.40 -3.60
C VAL A 571 -19.26 -3.71 -2.33
N GLN A 572 -19.28 -2.76 -1.39
CA GLN A 572 -20.09 -2.81 -0.18
C GLN A 572 -21.14 -1.70 -0.24
N VAL A 573 -22.41 -2.04 -0.05
CA VAL A 573 -23.52 -1.07 -0.13
C VAL A 573 -24.15 -0.89 1.24
N TYR A 574 -24.41 0.37 1.60
CA TYR A 574 -25.19 0.79 2.76
C TYR A 574 -26.46 1.42 2.23
N ALA A 575 -27.59 0.72 2.38
CA ALA A 575 -28.90 1.15 1.90
C ALA A 575 -29.67 1.81 3.05
N ILE A 576 -29.85 3.12 2.96
CA ILE A 576 -30.46 3.96 3.99
C ILE A 576 -31.91 4.25 3.62
N GLU A 577 -32.86 3.85 4.46
CA GLU A 577 -34.28 4.10 4.25
C GLU A 577 -34.97 4.34 5.60
N ARG A 578 -35.85 5.33 5.64
CA ARG A 578 -36.55 5.74 6.88
C ARG A 578 -37.95 5.10 7.08
N LYS A 579 -38.59 4.67 5.98
CA LYS A 579 -39.97 4.16 6.04
C LYS A 579 -39.98 2.66 6.33
N PRO A 580 -40.57 2.18 7.44
CA PRO A 580 -40.56 0.77 7.79
C PRO A 580 -41.08 -0.16 6.69
N GLU A 581 -42.12 0.27 5.95
CA GLU A 581 -42.68 -0.53 4.87
C GLU A 581 -41.71 -0.68 3.70
N ALA A 582 -40.96 0.37 3.37
CA ALA A 582 -39.94 0.33 2.33
C ALA A 582 -38.73 -0.50 2.79
N VAL A 583 -38.33 -0.39 4.05
CA VAL A 583 -37.28 -1.21 4.65
C VAL A 583 -37.64 -2.70 4.58
N GLU A 584 -38.85 -3.07 4.88
CA GLU A 584 -39.30 -4.47 4.77
C GLU A 584 -39.29 -4.97 3.32
N LEU A 585 -39.64 -4.13 2.36
CA LEU A 585 -39.61 -4.45 0.94
C LEU A 585 -38.14 -4.56 0.45
N LEU A 586 -37.28 -3.67 0.91
CA LEU A 586 -35.84 -3.73 0.65
C LEU A 586 -35.22 -5.01 1.21
N ARG A 587 -35.57 -5.45 2.42
CA ARG A 587 -35.16 -6.73 3.00
C ARG A 587 -35.56 -7.92 2.12
N LYS A 588 -36.81 -7.91 1.64
CA LYS A 588 -37.32 -8.96 0.74
C LYS A 588 -36.58 -8.97 -0.60
N ASN A 589 -36.36 -7.81 -1.20
CA ASN A 589 -35.63 -7.69 -2.44
C ASN A 589 -34.14 -8.11 -2.25
N ARG A 590 -33.48 -7.66 -1.16
CA ARG A 590 -32.13 -8.10 -0.83
C ARG A 590 -32.03 -9.63 -0.74
N ALA A 591 -32.96 -10.26 -0.07
CA ALA A 591 -33.01 -11.72 0.05
C ALA A 591 -33.33 -12.38 -1.30
N HIS A 592 -34.26 -11.86 -2.07
CA HIS A 592 -34.64 -12.37 -3.39
C HIS A 592 -33.48 -12.37 -4.39
N PHE A 593 -32.60 -11.37 -4.32
CA PHE A 593 -31.41 -11.27 -5.17
C PHE A 593 -30.11 -11.75 -4.48
N HIS A 594 -30.21 -12.33 -3.31
CA HIS A 594 -29.09 -12.90 -2.51
C HIS A 594 -27.92 -11.90 -2.31
N MET A 595 -28.23 -10.59 -2.14
CA MET A 595 -27.24 -9.53 -1.99
C MET A 595 -26.77 -9.41 -0.53
N ASP A 596 -25.86 -10.28 -0.12
CA ASP A 596 -25.27 -10.29 1.24
C ASP A 596 -24.27 -9.14 1.49
N ASN A 597 -23.82 -8.45 0.43
CA ASN A 597 -23.01 -7.24 0.49
C ASN A 597 -23.82 -5.93 0.65
N ILE A 598 -25.11 -6.01 0.95
CA ILE A 598 -25.94 -4.85 1.30
C ILE A 598 -26.23 -4.84 2.80
N GLN A 599 -25.84 -3.77 3.48
CA GLN A 599 -26.27 -3.49 4.84
C GLN A 599 -27.42 -2.48 4.83
N ILE A 600 -28.53 -2.83 5.46
CA ILE A 600 -29.73 -1.99 5.52
C ILE A 600 -29.69 -1.15 6.79
N ILE A 601 -29.85 0.16 6.66
CA ILE A 601 -29.86 1.15 7.72
C ILE A 601 -31.26 1.77 7.80
N GLU A 602 -31.99 1.45 8.84
CA GLU A 602 -33.35 1.99 9.09
C GLU A 602 -33.24 3.30 9.87
N ALA A 603 -32.99 4.39 9.14
CA ALA A 603 -32.87 5.73 9.71
C ALA A 603 -33.25 6.81 8.69
N PRO A 604 -33.71 7.99 9.13
CA PRO A 604 -33.77 9.17 8.26
C PRO A 604 -32.36 9.73 8.06
N ALA A 605 -31.96 9.94 6.80
CA ALA A 605 -30.69 10.62 6.51
C ALA A 605 -30.81 12.14 6.85
N PRO A 606 -29.72 12.77 7.38
CA PRO A 606 -28.37 12.25 7.57
C PRO A 606 -28.15 11.44 8.84
N GLU A 607 -29.13 11.30 9.72
CA GLU A 607 -29.01 10.49 10.93
C GLU A 607 -28.65 9.04 10.56
N GLY A 608 -27.74 8.43 11.32
CA GLY A 608 -27.23 7.08 11.05
C GLY A 608 -26.10 7.01 10.03
N LEU A 609 -25.69 8.12 9.39
CA LEU A 609 -24.56 8.13 8.45
C LEU A 609 -23.21 8.23 9.17
N GLU A 610 -23.15 8.87 10.33
CA GLU A 610 -21.88 9.21 11.01
C GLU A 610 -21.07 7.95 11.41
N GLU A 611 -21.73 6.91 11.87
CA GLU A 611 -21.12 5.67 12.38
C GLU A 611 -20.74 4.68 11.26
N LEU A 612 -21.19 4.93 10.01
CA LEU A 612 -20.91 4.04 8.89
C LEU A 612 -19.46 4.24 8.40
N PRO A 613 -18.84 3.22 7.75
CA PRO A 613 -17.53 3.36 7.12
C PRO A 613 -17.49 4.50 6.12
N VAL A 614 -16.34 5.13 5.94
CA VAL A 614 -16.15 6.23 4.99
C VAL A 614 -16.56 5.81 3.57
N PRO A 615 -17.56 6.46 2.95
CA PRO A 615 -18.00 6.10 1.61
C PRO A 615 -17.08 6.69 0.53
N THR A 616 -16.96 5.97 -0.56
CA THR A 616 -16.29 6.43 -1.78
C THR A 616 -17.28 7.03 -2.77
N HIS A 617 -18.52 6.54 -2.75
CA HIS A 617 -19.59 6.95 -3.64
C HIS A 617 -20.90 7.09 -2.87
N ALA A 618 -21.79 7.96 -3.36
CA ALA A 618 -23.15 8.04 -2.86
C ALA A 618 -24.15 8.22 -4.01
N PHE A 619 -25.24 7.46 -3.93
CA PHE A 619 -26.43 7.69 -4.72
C PHE A 619 -27.54 8.25 -3.81
N ILE A 620 -28.21 9.30 -4.24
CA ILE A 620 -29.31 9.93 -3.51
C ILE A 620 -30.57 9.89 -4.37
N GLY A 621 -31.46 8.94 -4.03
CA GLY A 621 -32.75 8.77 -4.69
C GLY A 621 -33.89 9.56 -4.03
N GLY A 622 -33.68 10.04 -2.80
CA GLY A 622 -34.62 10.85 -2.04
C GLY A 622 -34.00 11.43 -0.78
N SER A 623 -34.02 12.76 -0.66
CA SER A 623 -33.45 13.51 0.49
C SER A 623 -34.48 13.81 1.60
N GLY A 624 -35.77 13.75 1.26
CA GLY A 624 -36.85 14.19 2.17
C GLY A 624 -36.81 15.67 2.53
N GLY A 625 -36.23 16.53 1.65
CA GLY A 625 -36.07 17.96 1.86
C GLY A 625 -34.84 18.31 2.72
N ARG A 626 -33.83 17.41 2.83
CA ARG A 626 -32.64 17.59 3.66
C ARG A 626 -31.37 17.34 2.86
N LEU A 627 -31.38 17.71 1.57
CA LEU A 627 -30.27 17.40 0.67
C LEU A 627 -28.96 18.07 1.14
N LEU A 628 -29.03 19.35 1.55
CA LEU A 628 -27.85 20.08 2.07
C LEU A 628 -27.26 19.43 3.32
N ASP A 629 -28.10 19.05 4.30
CA ASP A 629 -27.62 18.40 5.54
C ASP A 629 -26.94 17.08 5.23
N ILE A 630 -27.52 16.28 4.32
CA ILE A 630 -26.95 15.00 3.89
C ILE A 630 -25.58 15.23 3.25
N LEU A 631 -25.48 16.14 2.31
CA LEU A 631 -24.22 16.41 1.60
C LEU A 631 -23.15 17.01 2.51
N GLN A 632 -23.54 17.78 3.53
CA GLN A 632 -22.60 18.27 4.53
C GLN A 632 -21.94 17.13 5.32
N VAL A 633 -22.72 16.13 5.73
CA VAL A 633 -22.19 14.93 6.41
C VAL A 633 -21.29 14.15 5.45
N LEU A 634 -21.71 13.96 4.21
CA LEU A 634 -20.93 13.23 3.19
C LEU A 634 -19.61 13.94 2.87
N TYR A 635 -19.63 15.26 2.70
CA TYR A 635 -18.41 16.06 2.45
C TYR A 635 -17.40 15.94 3.59
N ARG A 636 -17.86 16.03 4.85
CA ARG A 636 -16.98 15.85 6.03
C ARG A 636 -16.38 14.45 6.10
N LYS A 637 -17.15 13.41 5.70
CA LYS A 637 -16.66 12.03 5.69
C LYS A 637 -15.64 11.77 4.57
N ASN A 638 -15.88 12.31 3.37
CA ASN A 638 -14.97 12.17 2.24
C ASN A 638 -15.14 13.34 1.26
N PRO A 639 -14.24 14.31 1.26
CA PRO A 639 -14.28 15.47 0.36
C PRO A 639 -13.86 15.16 -1.09
N HIS A 640 -13.69 13.90 -1.45
CA HIS A 640 -13.39 13.41 -2.80
C HIS A 640 -14.44 12.41 -3.30
N MET A 641 -15.60 12.38 -2.68
CA MET A 641 -16.66 11.42 -2.99
C MET A 641 -17.32 11.72 -4.33
N ARG A 642 -17.54 10.68 -5.12
CA ARG A 642 -18.41 10.76 -6.31
C ARG A 642 -19.85 10.64 -5.89
N ILE A 643 -20.72 11.54 -6.36
CA ILE A 643 -22.14 11.63 -5.99
C ILE A 643 -23.01 11.64 -7.23
N VAL A 644 -24.12 10.91 -7.14
CA VAL A 644 -25.20 10.95 -8.13
C VAL A 644 -26.53 11.19 -7.41
N ILE A 645 -27.28 12.18 -7.88
CA ILE A 645 -28.55 12.60 -7.30
C ILE A 645 -29.64 12.53 -8.37
N ASN A 646 -30.73 11.83 -8.07
CA ASN A 646 -31.92 11.82 -8.93
C ASN A 646 -32.97 12.77 -8.37
N ALA A 647 -33.43 13.72 -9.19
CA ALA A 647 -34.47 14.68 -8.86
C ALA A 647 -35.66 14.59 -9.82
N ILE A 648 -36.84 14.50 -9.28
CA ILE A 648 -38.11 14.43 -10.03
C ILE A 648 -38.97 15.64 -9.73
N SER A 649 -38.96 16.14 -8.49
CA SER A 649 -39.77 17.28 -8.07
C SER A 649 -39.03 18.61 -8.29
N MET A 650 -39.75 19.68 -8.49
CA MET A 650 -39.20 21.03 -8.63
C MET A 650 -38.47 21.48 -7.35
N GLU A 651 -38.96 21.03 -6.19
CA GLU A 651 -38.35 21.30 -4.89
C GLU A 651 -36.94 20.70 -4.82
N THR A 652 -36.78 19.43 -5.19
CA THR A 652 -35.48 18.78 -5.21
C THR A 652 -34.51 19.38 -6.25
N ILE A 653 -35.07 19.87 -7.39
CA ILE A 653 -34.25 20.56 -8.40
C ILE A 653 -33.78 21.91 -7.84
N ALA A 654 -34.61 22.62 -7.07
CA ALA A 654 -34.19 23.86 -6.42
C ALA A 654 -33.11 23.62 -5.34
N GLU A 655 -33.30 22.59 -4.48
CA GLU A 655 -32.26 22.15 -3.52
C GLU A 655 -30.94 21.78 -4.22
N LEU A 656 -31.03 21.11 -5.37
CA LEU A 656 -29.85 20.72 -6.15
C LEU A 656 -29.04 21.93 -6.63
N LYS A 657 -29.75 23.00 -7.07
CA LYS A 657 -29.06 24.23 -7.45
C LYS A 657 -28.34 24.88 -6.25
N GLU A 658 -28.99 24.94 -5.10
CA GLU A 658 -28.38 25.46 -3.87
C GLU A 658 -27.12 24.64 -3.47
N VAL A 659 -27.19 23.32 -3.62
CA VAL A 659 -26.04 22.41 -3.40
C VAL A 659 -24.85 22.76 -4.29
N LEU A 660 -25.08 22.91 -5.60
CA LEU A 660 -24.01 23.23 -6.55
C LEU A 660 -23.40 24.60 -6.34
N ASP A 661 -24.18 25.55 -5.82
CA ASP A 661 -23.71 26.87 -5.45
C ASP A 661 -22.93 26.86 -4.10
N THR A 662 -23.21 25.90 -3.21
CA THR A 662 -22.64 25.83 -1.86
C THR A 662 -21.37 24.96 -1.76
N PHE A 663 -21.40 23.76 -2.37
CA PHE A 663 -20.30 22.83 -2.26
C PHE A 663 -19.27 22.99 -3.38
N PRO A 664 -17.97 22.87 -3.07
CA PRO A 664 -16.95 22.82 -4.09
C PRO A 664 -17.02 21.48 -4.84
N VAL A 665 -17.39 21.53 -6.10
CA VAL A 665 -17.58 20.34 -6.94
C VAL A 665 -16.71 20.41 -8.19
N GLU A 666 -16.39 19.26 -8.73
CA GLU A 666 -15.74 19.06 -10.02
C GLU A 666 -16.42 17.96 -10.80
N GLU A 667 -16.17 17.87 -12.09
CA GLU A 667 -16.82 16.89 -13.00
C GLU A 667 -18.35 16.95 -12.90
N GLU A 668 -18.90 18.16 -12.75
CA GLU A 668 -20.33 18.37 -12.68
C GLU A 668 -20.99 18.06 -14.02
N GLU A 669 -22.01 17.23 -13.98
CA GLU A 669 -22.87 16.96 -15.13
C GLU A 669 -24.35 16.87 -14.68
N ILE A 670 -25.21 17.61 -15.35
CA ILE A 670 -26.65 17.56 -15.16
C ILE A 670 -27.30 17.13 -16.47
N LEU A 671 -28.03 16.02 -16.43
CA LEU A 671 -28.82 15.56 -17.57
C LEU A 671 -30.28 15.35 -17.20
N GLN A 672 -31.16 15.58 -18.14
CA GLN A 672 -32.56 15.23 -18.03
C GLN A 672 -32.86 14.01 -18.87
N MET A 673 -33.46 12.99 -18.27
CA MET A 673 -33.85 11.77 -18.93
C MET A 673 -35.37 11.63 -18.97
N GLN A 674 -35.92 11.36 -20.14
CA GLN A 674 -37.35 11.11 -20.32
C GLN A 674 -37.53 9.79 -21.06
N VAL A 675 -38.28 8.87 -20.45
CA VAL A 675 -38.55 7.54 -20.99
C VAL A 675 -39.98 7.43 -21.48
N SER A 676 -40.18 6.88 -22.66
CA SER A 676 -41.48 6.56 -23.18
C SER A 676 -41.57 5.07 -23.50
N ARG A 677 -42.46 4.35 -22.84
CA ARG A 677 -42.69 2.93 -23.09
C ARG A 677 -43.92 2.72 -23.99
N VAL A 678 -43.81 1.80 -24.92
CA VAL A 678 -44.94 1.47 -25.79
C VAL A 678 -45.80 0.41 -25.12
N LYS A 679 -47.08 0.74 -24.87
CA LYS A 679 -48.08 -0.17 -24.33
C LYS A 679 -48.99 -0.65 -25.43
N LYS A 680 -49.19 -1.95 -25.53
CA LYS A 680 -50.15 -2.55 -26.44
C LYS A 680 -51.55 -2.43 -25.84
N LEU A 681 -52.41 -1.76 -26.55
CA LEU A 681 -53.85 -1.63 -26.22
C LEU A 681 -54.64 -2.14 -27.41
N LEU A 682 -55.22 -3.33 -27.27
CA LEU A 682 -55.92 -4.03 -28.38
C LEU A 682 -54.93 -4.25 -29.57
N SER A 683 -55.25 -3.66 -30.71
CA SER A 683 -54.38 -3.72 -31.93
C SER A 683 -53.43 -2.55 -32.07
N TYR A 684 -53.44 -1.60 -31.13
CA TYR A 684 -52.63 -0.38 -31.18
C TYR A 684 -51.42 -0.48 -30.24
N HIS A 685 -50.34 0.17 -30.61
CA HIS A 685 -49.17 0.36 -29.78
C HIS A 685 -49.06 1.85 -29.44
N LEU A 686 -49.36 2.20 -28.21
CA LEU A 686 -49.42 3.59 -27.76
C LEU A 686 -48.22 3.93 -26.87
N PRO A 687 -47.47 5.00 -27.17
CA PRO A 687 -46.41 5.46 -26.28
C PRO A 687 -47.04 6.02 -25.00
N GLN A 688 -46.49 5.62 -23.85
CA GLN A 688 -46.79 6.15 -22.55
C GLN A 688 -45.53 6.78 -21.99
N THR A 689 -45.53 8.09 -21.82
CA THR A 689 -44.38 8.85 -21.32
C THR A 689 -44.39 8.83 -19.81
N GLU A 690 -43.23 8.53 -19.22
CA GLU A 690 -42.96 8.66 -17.79
C GLU A 690 -42.54 10.11 -17.45
N ASN A 691 -42.60 10.48 -16.17
CA ASN A 691 -42.10 11.80 -15.73
C ASN A 691 -40.60 11.90 -16.02
N PRO A 692 -40.11 13.05 -16.48
CA PRO A 692 -38.70 13.29 -16.66
C PRO A 692 -37.98 13.24 -15.31
N VAL A 693 -36.76 12.67 -15.31
CA VAL A 693 -35.90 12.60 -14.15
C VAL A 693 -34.63 13.38 -14.45
N TRP A 694 -34.25 14.25 -13.55
CA TRP A 694 -32.94 14.92 -13.60
C TRP A 694 -31.95 14.08 -12.86
N ILE A 695 -30.81 13.79 -13.50
CA ILE A 695 -29.68 13.07 -12.94
C ILE A 695 -28.53 14.05 -12.86
N CYS A 696 -28.12 14.39 -11.66
CA CYS A 696 -26.95 15.22 -11.40
C CYS A 696 -25.81 14.37 -10.86
N SER A 697 -24.63 14.51 -11.41
CA SER A 697 -23.46 13.82 -10.95
C SER A 697 -22.28 14.77 -10.82
N PHE A 698 -21.49 14.61 -9.76
CA PHE A 698 -20.30 15.42 -9.48
C PHE A 698 -19.36 14.69 -8.52
N THR A 699 -18.13 15.15 -8.43
CA THR A 699 -17.18 14.74 -7.41
C THR A 699 -16.93 15.93 -6.48
N PHE A 700 -16.89 15.72 -5.18
CA PHE A 700 -16.47 16.77 -4.25
C PHE A 700 -15.01 17.14 -4.46
N ARG A 701 -14.69 18.41 -4.24
CA ARG A 701 -13.32 18.94 -4.21
C ARG A 701 -13.00 19.50 -2.83
N GLU A 702 -11.90 19.08 -2.25
CA GLU A 702 -11.44 19.59 -0.95
C GLU A 702 -11.00 21.05 -1.04
N THR A 703 -11.48 21.91 -0.15
CA THR A 703 -11.15 23.36 -0.12
C THR A 703 -10.49 23.81 1.18
N GLY A 704 -10.21 22.90 2.12
CA GLY A 704 -9.56 23.23 3.40
C GLY A 704 -10.41 24.05 4.39
N THR A 705 -11.63 24.44 4.00
CA THR A 705 -12.64 25.12 4.85
C THR A 705 -13.98 24.43 4.70
N ASP A 706 -14.77 24.39 5.79
CA ASP A 706 -16.14 23.86 5.69
C ASP A 706 -16.97 24.77 4.76
N PRO A 707 -17.59 24.24 3.69
CA PRO A 707 -18.36 25.03 2.74
C PRO A 707 -19.46 25.88 3.37
N MET A 708 -20.07 25.39 4.47
CA MET A 708 -21.16 26.11 5.17
C MET A 708 -20.69 27.29 6.04
N ASP A 709 -19.41 27.36 6.40
CA ASP A 709 -18.85 28.50 7.13
C ASP A 709 -18.65 29.73 6.22
N ASN A 710 -18.43 29.51 4.92
CA ASN A 710 -18.33 30.59 3.94
C ASN A 710 -19.69 31.24 3.66
N GLU A 711 -20.77 30.50 3.66
CA GLU A 711 -22.11 31.05 3.43
C GLU A 711 -22.60 31.95 4.58
N LYS A 712 -22.24 31.59 5.83
CA LYS A 712 -22.54 32.45 7.00
C LYS A 712 -21.82 33.80 6.95
N LYS A 713 -20.59 33.83 6.47
CA LYS A 713 -19.82 35.06 6.28
C LYS A 713 -20.41 35.92 5.18
N THR A 714 -20.78 35.35 4.05
CA THR A 714 -21.36 36.08 2.91
C THR A 714 -22.75 36.66 3.24
N LYS A 715 -23.56 35.96 4.03
CA LYS A 715 -24.87 36.43 4.50
C LYS A 715 -24.75 37.51 5.60
N GLN A 716 -23.72 37.48 6.43
CA GLN A 716 -23.40 38.56 7.39
C GLN A 716 -22.91 39.82 6.69
N ASP A 717 -22.01 39.69 5.73
CA ASP A 717 -21.50 40.86 4.96
C ASP A 717 -22.58 41.51 4.07
N ALA A 718 -23.54 40.73 3.57
CA ALA A 718 -24.68 41.22 2.82
C ALA A 718 -25.74 41.90 3.73
N GLY A 719 -25.83 41.50 5.01
CA GLY A 719 -26.75 42.10 5.99
C GLY A 719 -26.25 43.44 6.54
N GLU A 720 -24.92 43.68 6.59
CA GLU A 720 -24.35 44.92 7.08
C GLU A 720 -24.34 46.04 6.03
N THR A 721 -24.43 45.70 4.73
CA THR A 721 -24.49 46.74 3.65
C THR A 721 -25.89 47.25 3.37
N GLY A 722 -26.94 46.71 3.99
CA GLY A 722 -28.35 47.03 3.78
C GLY A 722 -28.90 48.16 4.68
N ASN A 723 -28.15 48.67 5.68
CA ASN A 723 -28.72 49.60 6.69
C ASN A 723 -28.11 51.03 6.66
N GLY A 724 -27.77 51.55 5.50
CA GLY A 724 -27.22 52.86 5.37
C GLY A 724 -27.70 53.63 4.12
N LYS A 725 -28.99 53.99 4.03
CA LYS A 725 -29.48 55.14 3.27
C LYS A 725 -31.01 55.26 3.35
N ASN A 726 -31.50 55.80 4.43
CA ASN A 726 -32.75 56.53 4.45
C ASN A 726 -32.51 57.84 5.22
N GLY A 727 -32.36 58.93 4.51
CA GLY A 727 -32.25 60.27 5.01
C GLY A 727 -32.23 61.28 3.87
N GLU A 728 -33.38 61.92 3.64
CA GLU A 728 -33.56 63.25 3.00
C GLU A 728 -33.30 63.39 1.49
N VAL A 729 -34.35 63.50 0.68
CA VAL A 729 -35.08 64.68 0.16
C VAL A 729 -36.24 64.16 -0.68
#